data_a790f76161b1d424a8bbb7bf9606ee51
#
_entry.id   a790f76161b1d424a8bbb7bf9606ee51
#
_cell.length_a   1.000
_cell.length_b   1.000
_cell.length_c   1.000
_cell.angle_alpha   90.00
_cell.angle_beta   90.00
_cell.angle_gamma   90.00
#
_symmetry.space_group_name_H-M   'P 1'
#
loop_
_entity.id
_entity.type
_entity.pdbx_description
1 polymer ?
#
loop_
_entity_poly.entity_id
_entity_poly.type
_entity_poly.pdbx_seq_one_letter_code
_entity_poly.pdbx_strand_id
1 'polypeptide(L)'
;MNFTQPRLRLLSILSVTLLVVGCASYYLFRHSGAPADEGFAAEQLNEGGMEDIGTLAPPEVEKRLNYLIQDTGETLRSLELISDAQLSLTLSTTEPADEQPLQYEPLFVPFTSAQLKAELASIQGLRFAQRLFADGSEVRFDTSSLDPLWKRAATPDEPAAEQYLPQRLRFRDGSEKTFADLKAPPKVESDDVISSHDTFPLSVNKPLASLGLTVAYRSYPAFKKVVLDKDHPKVTLDDGQSFQLTALGDDSASVRLSTPKLSTFVVQGLDDAGRALYSHGNNSRAFPSDGDIAALQGYYNALLQTKDDLEQLKTGQAVQQQLERLTEALAAQVGPLKNTEVDYQFEATPQRIVIHVLDPMEDNSVEFTQVDNVLAAQTRYIALDRNAERYGFIDQAGQWLIKPRWVQVQDSQMADTYTLFSPEKSSDPNSEWQALRSQLAYFPAGSNKLVDLPFEYITEALSNGLLLVERETNGPYGLYDAKGHRFVLPMKFVNPTVTGNVFIARLGKRTDVMEGLYGAYTLDGKEILPAQFSGIEHSEGLLYASSADRSRQDVFDLDGKRINLQGDNVIGRFVGQQPLLVQDAKSRKFAFIDRQGERLPIKLPYDEVTPFSNGMAVVGREGSYGAIDLAGRLQVPLDYDQISAFQTRYAAAIPAGGGSGLVLISQDNKVTKELGSYTSMKVPDNGNEARYYVRDPSNSDEYLVYDADGNLVQKDE
;
A
#
# COMPACT_ATOMS: atom_id res chain seq x y z
N MET A 1 -26.82 -49.03 2.61
CA MET A 1 -27.55 -49.14 3.88
C MET A 1 -28.40 -47.90 4.02
N ASN A 2 -29.71 -48.02 3.92
CA ASN A 2 -30.66 -46.92 3.99
C ASN A 2 -30.81 -46.49 5.46
N PHE A 3 -30.23 -45.40 5.85
CA PHE A 3 -30.54 -44.75 7.12
C PHE A 3 -31.90 -44.07 7.00
N THR A 4 -32.87 -44.52 7.79
CA THR A 4 -34.21 -43.95 7.83
C THR A 4 -34.14 -42.50 8.40
N GLN A 5 -34.81 -41.58 7.74
CA GLN A 5 -34.82 -40.13 8.05
C GLN A 5 -35.05 -39.72 9.53
N PRO A 6 -35.80 -40.47 10.38
CA PRO A 6 -35.98 -40.12 11.78
C PRO A 6 -34.67 -40.11 12.60
N ARG A 7 -33.75 -41.04 12.32
CA ARG A 7 -32.48 -41.14 13.09
C ARG A 7 -31.53 -39.96 12.89
N LEU A 8 -31.52 -39.37 11.68
CA LEU A 8 -30.70 -38.17 11.41
C LEU A 8 -31.26 -36.93 12.15
N ARG A 9 -32.58 -36.81 12.32
CA ARG A 9 -33.19 -35.68 13.05
C ARG A 9 -32.98 -35.81 14.57
N LEU A 10 -33.00 -37.01 15.15
CA LEU A 10 -32.67 -37.22 16.56
C LEU A 10 -31.19 -36.82 16.87
N LEU A 11 -30.26 -37.22 16.02
CA LEU A 11 -28.84 -36.84 16.15
C LEU A 11 -28.63 -35.32 16.04
N SER A 12 -29.40 -34.63 15.19
CA SER A 12 -29.27 -33.16 15.05
C SER A 12 -29.82 -32.40 16.27
N ILE A 13 -30.87 -32.92 16.92
CA ILE A 13 -31.46 -32.27 18.12
C ILE A 13 -30.59 -32.52 19.33
N LEU A 14 -30.07 -33.73 19.55
CA LEU A 14 -29.05 -33.96 20.58
C LEU A 14 -27.80 -33.13 20.37
N SER A 15 -27.37 -32.94 19.12
CA SER A 15 -26.23 -32.10 18.79
C SER A 15 -26.46 -30.62 19.09
N VAL A 16 -27.68 -30.11 18.88
CA VAL A 16 -28.03 -28.71 19.20
C VAL A 16 -28.14 -28.50 20.70
N THR A 17 -28.72 -29.43 21.44
CA THR A 17 -28.79 -29.38 22.92
C THR A 17 -27.38 -29.50 23.52
N LEU A 18 -26.51 -30.37 23.01
CA LEU A 18 -25.13 -30.52 23.42
C LEU A 18 -24.28 -29.27 23.08
N LEU A 19 -24.55 -28.60 21.93
CA LEU A 19 -23.84 -27.39 21.54
C LEU A 19 -24.20 -26.22 22.46
N VAL A 20 -25.47 -26.05 22.83
CA VAL A 20 -25.93 -25.01 23.74
C VAL A 20 -25.39 -25.23 25.17
N VAL A 21 -25.45 -26.47 25.66
CA VAL A 21 -24.90 -26.84 26.99
C VAL A 21 -23.38 -26.75 26.98
N GLY A 22 -22.71 -27.18 25.92
CA GLY A 22 -21.27 -27.11 25.78
C GLY A 22 -20.75 -25.65 25.77
N CYS A 23 -21.43 -24.75 25.08
CA CYS A 23 -21.05 -23.33 25.06
C CYS A 23 -21.33 -22.62 26.39
N ALA A 24 -22.46 -22.89 27.01
CA ALA A 24 -22.80 -22.30 28.33
C ALA A 24 -21.88 -22.83 29.42
N SER A 25 -21.58 -24.13 29.47
CA SER A 25 -20.67 -24.74 30.42
C SER A 25 -19.22 -24.25 30.23
N TYR A 26 -18.75 -24.12 28.97
CA TYR A 26 -17.42 -23.58 28.65
C TYR A 26 -17.28 -22.12 29.08
N TYR A 27 -18.31 -21.30 28.90
CA TYR A 27 -18.30 -19.89 29.29
C TYR A 27 -18.30 -19.72 30.82
N LEU A 28 -19.15 -20.47 31.56
CA LEU A 28 -19.18 -20.45 33.00
C LEU A 28 -17.87 -20.96 33.63
N PHE A 29 -17.25 -21.98 33.05
CA PHE A 29 -15.99 -22.55 33.54
C PHE A 29 -14.78 -21.61 33.35
N ARG A 30 -14.75 -20.84 32.28
CA ARG A 30 -13.65 -19.92 31.98
C ARG A 30 -13.65 -18.66 32.87
N HIS A 31 -14.79 -18.29 33.44
CA HIS A 31 -14.94 -17.05 34.21
C HIS A 31 -15.05 -17.25 35.73
N SER A 32 -15.18 -18.49 36.22
CA SER A 32 -15.34 -18.78 37.64
C SER A 32 -14.03 -18.95 38.42
N GLY A 33 -12.85 -18.91 37.78
CA GLY A 33 -11.57 -18.97 38.46
C GLY A 33 -11.31 -20.22 39.32
N ALA A 34 -12.07 -21.30 39.11
CA ALA A 34 -11.87 -22.57 39.82
C ALA A 34 -10.66 -23.33 39.27
N PRO A 35 -9.83 -23.96 40.14
CA PRO A 35 -8.67 -24.72 39.68
C PRO A 35 -9.11 -25.91 38.82
N ALA A 36 -8.41 -26.09 37.71
CA ALA A 36 -8.60 -27.18 36.75
C ALA A 36 -8.03 -28.47 37.33
N ASP A 37 -8.76 -29.10 38.27
CA ASP A 37 -8.48 -30.47 38.69
C ASP A 37 -9.77 -31.11 39.20
N GLU A 38 -10.54 -31.59 38.25
CA GLU A 38 -11.40 -32.76 38.26
C GLU A 38 -12.08 -32.83 36.90
N GLY A 39 -11.46 -33.59 36.00
CA GLY A 39 -11.98 -33.82 34.68
C GLY A 39 -13.38 -34.42 34.74
N PHE A 40 -14.39 -33.63 34.45
CA PHE A 40 -15.67 -34.15 33.98
C PHE A 40 -15.43 -34.71 32.58
N ALA A 41 -15.15 -36.00 32.55
CA ALA A 41 -14.86 -36.71 31.32
C ALA A 41 -16.07 -36.63 30.37
N ALA A 42 -15.86 -36.02 29.19
CA ALA A 42 -16.76 -36.09 28.08
C ALA A 42 -17.04 -37.53 27.63
N GLU A 43 -16.34 -38.50 28.16
CA GLU A 43 -16.53 -39.94 27.97
C GLU A 43 -17.78 -40.50 28.66
N GLN A 44 -18.30 -39.91 29.73
CA GLN A 44 -19.51 -40.38 30.42
C GLN A 44 -20.81 -39.93 29.73
N LEU A 45 -20.77 -38.98 28.80
CA LEU A 45 -21.92 -38.53 28.03
C LEU A 45 -22.29 -39.49 26.85
N ASN A 46 -21.42 -40.42 26.51
CA ASN A 46 -21.63 -41.42 25.46
C ASN A 46 -22.16 -42.77 25.91
N GLU A 47 -22.29 -43.04 27.16
CA GLU A 47 -22.85 -44.29 27.63
C GLU A 47 -24.36 -44.18 27.87
N GLY A 48 -25.12 -44.42 26.82
CA GLY A 48 -26.56 -44.73 26.87
C GLY A 48 -27.47 -43.62 26.42
N GLY A 49 -27.54 -43.36 25.12
CA GLY A 49 -28.60 -42.59 24.49
C GLY A 49 -30.00 -43.19 24.75
N MET A 50 -31.06 -42.45 24.45
CA MET A 50 -32.46 -42.90 24.53
C MET A 50 -32.74 -44.23 23.76
N GLU A 51 -31.83 -44.66 22.89
CA GLU A 51 -31.95 -45.83 22.03
C GLU A 51 -31.99 -47.16 22.82
N ASP A 52 -31.49 -47.22 24.06
CA ASP A 52 -31.38 -48.42 24.87
C ASP A 52 -32.48 -48.53 25.95
N ILE A 53 -33.25 -47.46 26.21
CA ILE A 53 -34.26 -47.47 27.30
C ILE A 53 -35.28 -48.61 27.15
N GLY A 54 -35.63 -48.94 25.93
CA GLY A 54 -36.56 -50.03 25.64
C GLY A 54 -36.07 -51.41 26.07
N THR A 55 -34.77 -51.60 26.28
CA THR A 55 -34.16 -52.87 26.68
C THR A 55 -33.81 -52.93 28.16
N LEU A 56 -33.90 -51.80 28.87
CA LEU A 56 -33.51 -51.71 30.28
C LEU A 56 -34.56 -52.26 31.24
N ALA A 57 -34.08 -52.76 32.41
CA ALA A 57 -34.95 -53.16 33.50
C ALA A 57 -35.61 -51.91 34.15
N PRO A 58 -36.85 -52.05 34.73
CA PRO A 58 -37.60 -50.91 35.26
C PRO A 58 -36.81 -49.96 36.21
N PRO A 59 -35.98 -50.40 37.14
CA PRO A 59 -35.18 -49.49 37.97
C PRO A 59 -34.13 -48.69 37.18
N GLU A 60 -33.59 -49.26 36.11
CA GLU A 60 -32.64 -48.58 35.21
C GLU A 60 -33.34 -47.57 34.33
N VAL A 61 -34.56 -47.86 33.86
CA VAL A 61 -35.42 -46.92 33.13
C VAL A 61 -35.71 -45.67 33.99
N GLU A 62 -36.11 -45.87 35.24
CA GLU A 62 -36.35 -44.74 36.16
C GLU A 62 -35.11 -43.92 36.41
N LYS A 63 -33.97 -44.55 36.62
CA LYS A 63 -32.67 -43.85 36.80
C LYS A 63 -32.36 -43.02 35.55
N ARG A 64 -32.56 -43.57 34.38
CA ARG A 64 -32.28 -42.87 33.11
C ARG A 64 -33.24 -41.69 32.88
N LEU A 65 -34.49 -41.87 33.21
CA LEU A 65 -35.48 -40.77 33.09
C LEU A 65 -35.19 -39.65 34.10
N ASN A 66 -34.76 -39.99 35.34
CA ASN A 66 -34.33 -39.03 36.32
C ASN A 66 -33.14 -38.23 35.85
N TYR A 67 -32.19 -38.86 35.14
CA TYR A 67 -31.04 -38.15 34.57
C TYR A 67 -31.50 -37.16 33.49
N LEU A 68 -32.39 -37.57 32.55
CA LEU A 68 -32.93 -36.69 31.52
C LEU A 68 -33.70 -35.52 32.10
N ILE A 69 -34.46 -35.71 33.18
CA ILE A 69 -35.17 -34.66 33.90
C ILE A 69 -34.20 -33.67 34.52
N GLN A 70 -33.17 -34.18 35.17
CA GLN A 70 -32.16 -33.35 35.81
C GLN A 70 -31.44 -32.52 34.73
N ASP A 71 -30.93 -33.15 33.71
CA ASP A 71 -30.17 -32.50 32.60
C ASP A 71 -31.01 -31.40 31.92
N THR A 72 -32.28 -31.72 31.57
CA THR A 72 -33.22 -30.74 30.97
C THR A 72 -33.52 -29.59 31.93
N GLY A 73 -33.67 -29.87 33.23
CA GLY A 73 -33.91 -28.84 34.25
C GLY A 73 -32.70 -27.94 34.50
N GLU A 74 -31.50 -28.46 34.43
CA GLU A 74 -30.27 -27.69 34.52
C GLU A 74 -30.07 -26.80 33.27
N THR A 75 -30.38 -27.35 32.11
CA THR A 75 -30.41 -26.61 30.82
C THR A 75 -31.39 -25.45 30.89
N LEU A 76 -32.63 -25.66 31.32
CA LEU A 76 -33.64 -24.61 31.47
C LEU A 76 -33.21 -23.50 32.42
N ARG A 77 -32.70 -23.84 33.60
CA ARG A 77 -32.17 -22.85 34.56
C ARG A 77 -31.04 -22.02 33.94
N SER A 78 -30.14 -22.67 33.21
CA SER A 78 -29.04 -21.98 32.54
C SER A 78 -29.54 -21.00 31.49
N LEU A 79 -30.56 -21.40 30.68
CA LEU A 79 -31.17 -20.55 29.67
C LEU A 79 -31.99 -19.41 30.26
N GLU A 80 -32.70 -19.62 31.36
CA GLU A 80 -33.41 -18.55 32.11
C GLU A 80 -32.40 -17.53 32.69
N LEU A 81 -31.29 -17.99 33.27
CA LEU A 81 -30.22 -17.12 33.74
C LEU A 81 -29.59 -16.29 32.64
N ILE A 82 -29.42 -16.85 31.44
CA ILE A 82 -28.87 -16.14 30.27
C ILE A 82 -29.90 -15.14 29.72
N SER A 83 -31.19 -15.52 29.72
CA SER A 83 -32.28 -14.63 29.23
C SER A 83 -32.53 -13.42 30.16
N ASP A 84 -32.45 -13.61 31.46
CA ASP A 84 -32.67 -12.58 32.48
C ASP A 84 -31.45 -11.76 32.85
N ALA A 85 -30.24 -12.26 32.49
CA ALA A 85 -29.03 -11.56 32.79
C ALA A 85 -28.84 -10.31 31.93
N GLN A 86 -29.24 -9.17 32.45
CA GLN A 86 -28.61 -7.88 32.16
C GLN A 86 -27.16 -7.95 32.71
N LEU A 87 -26.32 -8.72 32.07
CA LEU A 87 -24.88 -8.77 32.37
C LEU A 87 -24.24 -7.52 31.79
N SER A 88 -24.26 -6.44 32.55
CA SER A 88 -23.29 -5.37 32.40
C SER A 88 -21.93 -5.90 32.86
N LEU A 89 -21.24 -6.63 32.02
CA LEU A 89 -19.82 -6.91 32.19
C LEU A 89 -19.07 -5.63 31.88
N THR A 90 -18.89 -4.81 32.89
CA THR A 90 -17.85 -3.80 32.91
C THR A 90 -16.53 -4.55 33.02
N LEU A 91 -15.92 -4.90 31.89
CA LEU A 91 -14.51 -5.27 31.85
C LEU A 91 -13.72 -3.99 32.04
N SER A 92 -13.49 -3.68 33.32
CA SER A 92 -12.59 -2.64 33.74
C SER A 92 -11.16 -2.99 33.41
N THR A 93 -10.52 -2.07 32.75
CA THR A 93 -9.20 -1.51 32.99
C THR A 93 -8.01 -2.26 32.44
N THR A 94 -7.63 -1.87 31.28
CA THR A 94 -6.23 -1.53 31.04
C THR A 94 -6.02 -0.07 31.43
N GLU A 95 -4.94 0.22 32.18
CA GLU A 95 -4.43 1.59 32.37
C GLU A 95 -4.33 2.28 31.02
N PRO A 96 -4.54 3.63 30.94
CA PRO A 96 -4.41 4.32 29.68
C PRO A 96 -3.01 4.04 29.11
N ALA A 97 -2.94 3.25 28.09
CA ALA A 97 -1.79 3.18 27.22
C ALA A 97 -1.60 4.59 26.63
N ASP A 98 -0.35 5.00 26.48
CA ASP A 98 0.05 6.26 25.85
C ASP A 98 -0.91 6.63 24.73
N GLU A 99 -1.31 7.91 24.64
CA GLU A 99 -2.28 8.48 23.71
C GLU A 99 -1.86 8.24 22.24
N GLN A 100 -2.06 7.01 21.78
CA GLN A 100 -1.96 6.75 20.35
C GLN A 100 -3.19 7.39 19.67
N PRO A 101 -3.02 8.00 18.48
CA PRO A 101 -4.14 8.58 17.76
C PRO A 101 -5.14 7.48 17.41
N LEU A 102 -6.44 7.74 17.67
CA LEU A 102 -7.54 6.82 17.40
C LEU A 102 -7.49 6.32 15.95
N GLN A 103 -7.57 5.01 15.77
CA GLN A 103 -7.62 4.40 14.46
C GLN A 103 -9.07 4.35 13.96
N TYR A 104 -9.22 4.58 12.66
CA TYR A 104 -10.51 4.56 11.98
C TYR A 104 -10.46 3.58 10.81
N GLU A 105 -11.55 2.86 10.62
CA GLU A 105 -11.72 2.03 9.43
C GLU A 105 -12.51 2.79 8.35
N PRO A 106 -12.41 2.37 7.08
CA PRO A 106 -13.22 2.91 6.02
C PRO A 106 -14.72 2.70 6.30
N LEU A 107 -15.52 3.74 6.11
CA LEU A 107 -16.97 3.61 6.24
C LEU A 107 -17.49 2.64 5.16
N PHE A 108 -18.12 1.56 5.59
CA PHE A 108 -18.74 0.60 4.69
C PHE A 108 -20.01 1.19 4.09
N VAL A 109 -20.01 1.32 2.77
CA VAL A 109 -21.18 1.75 2.00
C VAL A 109 -21.36 0.72 0.87
N PRO A 110 -22.22 -0.29 1.05
CA PRO A 110 -22.41 -1.33 0.06
C PRO A 110 -23.02 -0.78 -1.23
N PHE A 111 -22.72 -1.45 -2.35
CA PHE A 111 -23.43 -1.27 -3.60
C PHE A 111 -24.60 -2.24 -3.71
N THR A 112 -25.73 -1.79 -4.25
CA THR A 112 -26.71 -2.72 -4.80
C THR A 112 -26.18 -3.28 -6.11
N SER A 113 -26.69 -4.46 -6.53
CA SER A 113 -26.34 -5.07 -7.84
C SER A 113 -26.50 -4.07 -8.99
N ALA A 114 -27.55 -3.27 -8.98
CA ALA A 114 -27.81 -2.27 -10.02
C ALA A 114 -26.75 -1.15 -10.02
N GLN A 115 -26.37 -0.63 -8.84
CA GLN A 115 -25.34 0.38 -8.70
C GLN A 115 -23.98 -0.16 -9.10
N LEU A 116 -23.60 -1.35 -8.62
CA LEU A 116 -22.35 -1.99 -8.98
C LEU A 116 -22.23 -2.23 -10.47
N LYS A 117 -23.29 -2.72 -11.10
CA LYS A 117 -23.35 -2.92 -12.56
C LYS A 117 -23.17 -1.63 -13.32
N ALA A 118 -23.77 -0.53 -12.88
CA ALA A 118 -23.64 0.79 -13.50
C ALA A 118 -22.19 1.31 -13.38
N GLU A 119 -21.57 1.18 -12.21
CA GLU A 119 -20.17 1.58 -11.99
C GLU A 119 -19.22 0.74 -12.84
N LEU A 120 -19.37 -0.59 -12.85
CA LEU A 120 -18.56 -1.48 -13.69
C LEU A 120 -18.69 -1.14 -15.19
N ALA A 121 -19.92 -0.88 -15.66
CA ALA A 121 -20.16 -0.50 -17.05
C ALA A 121 -19.56 0.87 -17.43
N SER A 122 -19.31 1.74 -16.45
CA SER A 122 -18.68 3.05 -16.65
C SER A 122 -17.17 2.99 -16.82
N ILE A 123 -16.54 1.88 -16.42
CA ILE A 123 -15.09 1.72 -16.48
C ILE A 123 -14.63 1.69 -17.92
N GLN A 124 -13.68 2.57 -18.22
CA GLN A 124 -13.02 2.66 -19.52
C GLN A 124 -11.54 2.35 -19.39
N GLY A 125 -10.95 1.83 -20.48
CA GLY A 125 -9.51 1.62 -20.54
C GLY A 125 -9.01 0.43 -19.75
N LEU A 126 -9.87 -0.55 -19.47
CA LEU A 126 -9.43 -1.84 -18.92
C LEU A 126 -8.36 -2.43 -19.84
N ARG A 127 -7.30 -2.98 -19.25
CA ARG A 127 -6.15 -3.48 -19.99
C ARG A 127 -5.76 -4.88 -19.53
N PHE A 128 -4.98 -5.55 -20.36
CA PHE A 128 -4.33 -6.81 -20.00
C PHE A 128 -2.88 -6.84 -20.47
N ALA A 129 -2.06 -7.59 -19.77
CA ALA A 129 -0.72 -8.00 -20.22
C ALA A 129 -0.79 -9.40 -20.83
N GLN A 130 0.02 -9.65 -21.85
CA GLN A 130 0.14 -10.98 -22.44
C GLN A 130 1.59 -11.44 -22.36
N ARG A 131 1.79 -12.66 -21.87
CA ARG A 131 3.06 -13.37 -21.88
C ARG A 131 2.99 -14.48 -22.94
N LEU A 132 3.93 -14.46 -23.87
CA LEU A 132 3.97 -15.38 -25.00
C LEU A 132 4.91 -16.55 -24.76
N PHE A 133 4.47 -17.75 -25.16
CA PHE A 133 5.25 -18.98 -25.06
C PHE A 133 5.37 -19.65 -26.42
N ALA A 134 6.22 -20.65 -26.55
CA ALA A 134 6.36 -21.44 -27.78
C ALA A 134 5.05 -22.17 -28.14
N ASP A 135 4.32 -22.64 -27.16
CA ASP A 135 3.15 -23.51 -27.24
C ASP A 135 1.82 -22.83 -26.89
N GLY A 136 1.84 -21.54 -26.57
CA GLY A 136 0.66 -20.80 -26.16
C GLY A 136 0.98 -19.39 -25.65
N SER A 137 0.07 -18.86 -24.83
CA SER A 137 0.29 -17.60 -24.13
C SER A 137 -0.51 -17.55 -22.83
N GLU A 138 -0.23 -16.57 -22.01
CA GLU A 138 -0.94 -16.25 -20.77
C GLU A 138 -1.38 -14.80 -20.82
N VAL A 139 -2.62 -14.54 -20.48
CA VAL A 139 -3.22 -13.21 -20.39
C VAL A 139 -3.50 -12.89 -18.95
N ARG A 140 -3.02 -11.77 -18.46
CA ARG A 140 -3.29 -11.24 -17.13
C ARG A 140 -3.97 -9.88 -17.21
N PHE A 141 -5.15 -9.76 -16.59
CA PHE A 141 -5.89 -8.50 -16.54
C PHE A 141 -5.30 -7.55 -15.50
N ASP A 142 -5.34 -6.27 -15.82
CA ASP A 142 -5.11 -5.21 -14.84
C ASP A 142 -6.44 -4.92 -14.14
N THR A 143 -6.61 -5.47 -12.95
CA THR A 143 -7.82 -5.34 -12.14
C THR A 143 -7.82 -4.14 -11.21
N SER A 144 -6.77 -3.33 -11.22
CA SER A 144 -6.57 -2.21 -10.28
C SER A 144 -7.73 -1.20 -10.26
N SER A 145 -8.37 -0.99 -11.42
CA SER A 145 -9.56 -0.14 -11.52
C SER A 145 -10.84 -0.78 -10.98
N LEU A 146 -10.87 -2.11 -10.83
CA LEU A 146 -11.99 -2.90 -10.33
C LEU A 146 -11.90 -3.14 -8.81
N ASP A 147 -10.69 -3.20 -8.25
CA ASP A 147 -10.46 -3.52 -6.84
C ASP A 147 -11.26 -2.65 -5.85
N PRO A 148 -11.39 -1.32 -6.04
CA PRO A 148 -12.21 -0.50 -5.14
C PRO A 148 -13.69 -0.85 -5.18
N LEU A 149 -14.19 -1.36 -6.33
CA LEU A 149 -15.58 -1.76 -6.50
C LEU A 149 -15.82 -3.11 -5.83
N TRP A 150 -14.90 -4.06 -5.99
CA TRP A 150 -14.97 -5.37 -5.34
C TRP A 150 -14.94 -5.26 -3.81
N LYS A 151 -14.12 -4.39 -3.26
CA LYS A 151 -14.10 -4.09 -1.81
C LYS A 151 -15.43 -3.56 -1.28
N ARG A 152 -16.21 -2.84 -2.09
CA ARG A 152 -17.54 -2.35 -1.73
C ARG A 152 -18.66 -3.37 -2.01
N ALA A 153 -18.43 -4.30 -2.93
CA ALA A 153 -19.34 -5.40 -3.23
C ALA A 153 -19.20 -6.58 -2.26
N ALA A 154 -18.10 -6.65 -1.54
CA ALA A 154 -17.75 -7.69 -0.58
C ALA A 154 -18.03 -7.28 0.86
N THR A 155 -18.18 -8.27 1.74
CA THR A 155 -18.05 -8.08 3.19
C THR A 155 -16.74 -8.69 3.68
N PRO A 156 -16.28 -8.38 4.91
CA PRO A 156 -15.09 -9.00 5.47
C PRO A 156 -15.14 -10.54 5.47
N ASP A 157 -16.34 -11.12 5.66
CA ASP A 157 -16.54 -12.56 5.78
C ASP A 157 -16.89 -13.24 4.44
N GLU A 158 -17.33 -12.47 3.44
CA GLU A 158 -17.76 -12.98 2.14
C GLU A 158 -17.16 -12.10 1.03
N PRO A 159 -15.96 -12.44 0.53
CA PRO A 159 -15.33 -11.69 -0.55
C PRO A 159 -16.16 -11.78 -1.83
N ALA A 160 -16.14 -10.72 -2.62
CA ALA A 160 -16.75 -10.76 -3.94
C ALA A 160 -16.07 -11.86 -4.76
N ALA A 161 -16.88 -12.83 -5.21
CA ALA A 161 -16.41 -13.87 -6.12
C ALA A 161 -16.60 -13.34 -7.54
N GLU A 162 -15.50 -12.93 -8.16
CA GLU A 162 -15.48 -12.51 -9.56
C GLU A 162 -14.78 -13.53 -10.43
N GLN A 163 -15.28 -13.68 -11.64
CA GLN A 163 -14.71 -14.55 -12.66
C GLN A 163 -14.58 -13.78 -13.99
N TYR A 164 -13.39 -13.77 -14.53
CA TYR A 164 -13.07 -13.12 -15.79
C TYR A 164 -13.17 -14.14 -16.92
N LEU A 165 -14.06 -13.92 -17.89
CA LEU A 165 -14.36 -14.84 -18.97
C LEU A 165 -14.06 -14.17 -20.32
N PRO A 166 -12.88 -14.42 -20.93
CA PRO A 166 -12.60 -13.94 -22.28
C PRO A 166 -13.61 -14.48 -23.27
N GLN A 167 -14.05 -13.65 -24.22
CA GLN A 167 -15.06 -14.01 -25.22
C GLN A 167 -14.46 -14.03 -26.62
N ARG A 168 -14.17 -12.86 -27.18
CA ARG A 168 -13.62 -12.66 -28.52
C ARG A 168 -12.16 -12.23 -28.42
N LEU A 169 -11.29 -12.88 -29.17
CA LEU A 169 -9.87 -12.59 -29.25
C LEU A 169 -9.55 -11.98 -30.59
N ARG A 170 -8.98 -10.77 -30.61
CA ARG A 170 -8.46 -10.10 -31.80
C ARG A 170 -6.94 -10.09 -31.75
N PHE A 171 -6.30 -10.70 -32.72
CA PHE A 171 -4.84 -10.78 -32.81
C PHE A 171 -4.24 -9.59 -33.57
N ARG A 172 -2.96 -9.34 -33.37
CA ARG A 172 -2.21 -8.27 -34.03
C ARG A 172 -2.07 -8.49 -35.55
N ASP A 173 -2.16 -9.72 -36.02
CA ASP A 173 -2.21 -10.06 -37.46
C ASP A 173 -3.58 -9.80 -38.11
N GLY A 174 -4.55 -9.28 -37.38
CA GLY A 174 -5.90 -8.98 -37.82
C GLY A 174 -6.86 -10.19 -37.76
N SER A 175 -6.39 -11.37 -37.42
CA SER A 175 -7.27 -12.53 -37.26
C SER A 175 -8.07 -12.43 -35.96
N GLU A 176 -9.26 -13.08 -35.96
CA GLU A 176 -10.13 -13.15 -34.77
C GLU A 176 -10.49 -14.62 -34.47
N LYS A 177 -10.69 -14.91 -33.19
CA LYS A 177 -11.22 -16.18 -32.70
C LYS A 177 -12.12 -15.95 -31.49
N THR A 178 -13.05 -16.89 -31.26
CA THR A 178 -13.74 -16.95 -29.97
C THR A 178 -12.88 -17.74 -28.97
N PHE A 179 -13.04 -17.46 -27.68
CA PHE A 179 -12.33 -18.22 -26.64
C PHE A 179 -12.72 -19.71 -26.67
N ALA A 180 -13.98 -20.00 -27.00
CA ALA A 180 -14.50 -21.36 -27.12
C ALA A 180 -13.85 -22.18 -28.27
N ASP A 181 -13.31 -21.49 -29.29
CA ASP A 181 -12.62 -22.16 -30.43
C ASP A 181 -11.18 -22.58 -30.07
N LEU A 182 -10.68 -22.20 -28.89
CA LEU A 182 -9.35 -22.57 -28.45
C LEU A 182 -9.40 -23.87 -27.66
N LYS A 183 -8.51 -24.79 -28.02
CA LYS A 183 -8.31 -25.97 -27.19
C LYS A 183 -7.79 -25.55 -25.83
N ALA A 184 -8.27 -26.19 -24.77
CA ALA A 184 -7.71 -25.99 -23.44
C ALA A 184 -6.18 -26.24 -23.49
N PRO A 185 -5.36 -25.37 -22.94
CA PRO A 185 -3.92 -25.61 -22.86
C PRO A 185 -3.66 -26.87 -22.04
N PRO A 186 -2.57 -27.59 -22.29
CA PRO A 186 -2.15 -28.68 -21.41
C PRO A 186 -2.02 -28.15 -19.99
N LYS A 187 -2.51 -28.89 -19.00
CA LYS A 187 -2.32 -28.56 -17.59
C LYS A 187 -0.82 -28.51 -17.32
N VAL A 188 -0.31 -27.32 -17.03
CA VAL A 188 1.06 -27.16 -16.54
C VAL A 188 0.99 -27.42 -15.04
N GLU A 189 1.48 -28.59 -14.62
CA GLU A 189 1.82 -28.85 -13.23
C GLU A 189 3.12 -28.09 -12.91
N SER A 190 3.01 -26.83 -12.53
CA SER A 190 4.09 -26.12 -11.90
C SER A 190 3.58 -25.55 -10.59
N ASP A 191 4.28 -25.87 -9.51
CA ASP A 191 4.00 -25.42 -8.14
C ASP A 191 4.07 -23.87 -7.97
N ASP A 192 4.46 -23.15 -9.01
CA ASP A 192 4.65 -21.69 -9.00
C ASP A 192 3.48 -20.90 -9.64
N VAL A 193 2.44 -21.56 -10.13
CA VAL A 193 1.25 -20.85 -10.63
C VAL A 193 0.30 -20.60 -9.47
N ILE A 194 0.48 -19.48 -8.79
CA ILE A 194 -0.62 -18.85 -8.09
C ILE A 194 -1.67 -18.58 -9.16
N SER A 195 -2.72 -19.40 -9.20
CA SER A 195 -3.89 -19.18 -10.04
C SER A 195 -4.61 -17.94 -9.51
N SER A 196 -4.12 -16.77 -9.86
CA SER A 196 -4.85 -15.54 -9.63
C SER A 196 -6.05 -15.56 -10.56
N HIS A 197 -7.22 -15.20 -10.05
CA HIS A 197 -8.49 -15.17 -10.79
C HIS A 197 -8.45 -14.26 -12.04
N ASP A 198 -7.39 -13.48 -12.18
CA ASP A 198 -7.12 -12.52 -13.26
C ASP A 198 -6.23 -13.06 -14.39
N THR A 199 -5.79 -14.32 -14.34
CA THR A 199 -4.83 -14.91 -15.28
C THR A 199 -5.42 -16.09 -16.07
N PHE A 200 -5.28 -16.08 -17.41
CA PHE A 200 -5.84 -17.09 -18.32
C PHE A 200 -4.78 -17.64 -19.26
N PRO A 201 -4.61 -18.96 -19.34
CA PRO A 201 -3.80 -19.60 -20.33
C PRO A 201 -4.57 -19.69 -21.68
N LEU A 202 -3.85 -19.46 -22.78
CA LEU A 202 -4.34 -19.61 -24.14
C LEU A 202 -3.46 -20.59 -24.90
N SER A 203 -4.09 -21.49 -25.69
CA SER A 203 -3.39 -22.48 -26.53
C SER A 203 -2.82 -21.88 -27.82
N VAL A 204 -2.67 -20.57 -27.91
CA VAL A 204 -2.13 -19.84 -29.07
C VAL A 204 -1.01 -18.90 -28.63
N ASN A 205 0.07 -18.89 -29.38
CA ASN A 205 1.26 -18.06 -29.15
C ASN A 205 1.23 -16.75 -29.97
N LYS A 206 0.07 -16.36 -30.47
CA LYS A 206 -0.10 -15.11 -31.24
C LYS A 206 -0.31 -13.91 -30.34
N PRO A 207 0.35 -12.78 -30.61
CA PRO A 207 0.10 -11.53 -29.89
C PRO A 207 -1.32 -11.03 -30.10
N LEU A 208 -2.02 -10.75 -29.01
CA LEU A 208 -3.35 -10.13 -29.00
C LEU A 208 -3.24 -8.61 -29.15
N ALA A 209 -4.15 -8.03 -29.93
CA ALA A 209 -4.39 -6.58 -29.95
C ALA A 209 -5.38 -6.19 -28.84
N SER A 210 -6.52 -6.89 -28.79
CA SER A 210 -7.57 -6.68 -27.82
C SER A 210 -8.39 -7.96 -27.64
N LEU A 211 -9.23 -7.98 -26.61
CA LEU A 211 -10.21 -9.03 -26.42
C LEU A 211 -11.53 -8.47 -25.86
N GLY A 212 -12.62 -9.19 -26.09
CA GLY A 212 -13.87 -9.01 -25.36
C GLY A 212 -13.83 -9.83 -24.06
N LEU A 213 -14.39 -9.27 -23.00
CA LEU A 213 -14.35 -9.84 -21.65
C LEU A 213 -15.73 -9.77 -21.01
N THR A 214 -16.21 -10.88 -20.48
CA THR A 214 -17.33 -10.90 -19.54
C THR A 214 -16.76 -11.09 -18.14
N VAL A 215 -17.11 -10.20 -17.21
CA VAL A 215 -16.84 -10.37 -15.80
C VAL A 215 -18.13 -10.83 -15.14
N ALA A 216 -18.15 -12.08 -14.68
CA ALA A 216 -19.22 -12.63 -13.86
C ALA A 216 -18.87 -12.41 -12.39
N TYR A 217 -19.85 -12.03 -11.59
CA TYR A 217 -19.65 -11.70 -10.18
C TYR A 217 -20.93 -11.91 -9.38
N ARG A 218 -20.78 -12.02 -8.07
CA ARG A 218 -21.90 -12.04 -7.14
C ARG A 218 -22.03 -10.70 -6.42
N SER A 219 -23.24 -10.25 -6.21
CA SER A 219 -23.50 -8.98 -5.54
C SER A 219 -24.85 -8.97 -4.84
N TYR A 220 -25.03 -8.05 -3.90
CA TYR A 220 -26.26 -7.90 -3.13
C TYR A 220 -27.31 -7.13 -3.93
N PRO A 221 -28.50 -7.70 -4.21
CA PRO A 221 -29.55 -6.98 -4.96
C PRO A 221 -30.06 -5.76 -4.23
N ALA A 222 -30.14 -5.84 -2.90
CA ALA A 222 -30.54 -4.74 -2.04
C ALA A 222 -29.92 -4.89 -0.64
N PHE A 223 -29.99 -3.81 0.12
CA PHE A 223 -29.64 -3.80 1.54
C PHE A 223 -30.52 -2.81 2.30
N LYS A 224 -30.67 -3.05 3.60
CA LYS A 224 -31.36 -2.13 4.52
C LYS A 224 -30.33 -1.59 5.48
N LYS A 225 -30.45 -0.31 5.82
CA LYS A 225 -29.59 0.36 6.81
C LYS A 225 -30.35 0.57 8.09
N VAL A 226 -29.87 0.00 9.19
CA VAL A 226 -30.36 0.19 10.55
C VAL A 226 -29.37 1.07 11.30
N VAL A 227 -29.87 2.04 12.06
CA VAL A 227 -29.04 2.88 12.93
C VAL A 227 -29.60 2.76 14.34
N LEU A 228 -28.74 2.37 15.26
CA LEU A 228 -29.05 2.26 16.69
C LEU A 228 -28.22 3.29 17.46
N ASP A 229 -28.85 3.95 18.40
CA ASP A 229 -28.21 4.88 19.32
C ASP A 229 -28.97 4.86 20.69
N LYS A 230 -28.56 5.71 21.61
CA LYS A 230 -29.18 5.79 22.94
C LYS A 230 -30.67 6.20 22.88
N ASP A 231 -31.03 7.03 21.90
CA ASP A 231 -32.41 7.55 21.75
C ASP A 231 -33.27 6.58 20.94
N HIS A 232 -32.67 5.81 20.06
CA HIS A 232 -33.31 4.81 19.19
C HIS A 232 -32.64 3.44 19.37
N PRO A 233 -32.77 2.80 20.55
CA PRO A 233 -32.05 1.57 20.85
C PRO A 233 -32.61 0.33 20.14
N LYS A 234 -33.78 0.41 19.51
CA LYS A 234 -34.42 -0.72 18.85
C LYS A 234 -35.06 -0.34 17.53
N VAL A 235 -34.81 -1.14 16.51
CA VAL A 235 -35.43 -1.04 15.20
C VAL A 235 -35.95 -2.41 14.79
N THR A 236 -37.19 -2.46 14.29
CA THR A 236 -37.79 -3.65 13.69
C THR A 236 -38.13 -3.35 12.25
N LEU A 237 -37.65 -4.22 11.34
CA LEU A 237 -37.90 -4.10 9.92
C LEU A 237 -39.27 -4.75 9.55
N ASP A 238 -39.81 -4.40 8.37
CA ASP A 238 -41.12 -4.90 7.89
C ASP A 238 -41.18 -6.41 7.74
N ASP A 239 -40.03 -7.09 7.57
CA ASP A 239 -39.92 -8.54 7.47
C ASP A 239 -39.79 -9.25 8.83
N GLY A 240 -39.94 -8.52 9.93
CA GLY A 240 -39.91 -9.03 11.29
C GLY A 240 -38.49 -9.20 11.89
N GLN A 241 -37.44 -8.81 11.16
CA GLN A 241 -36.09 -8.74 11.75
C GLN A 241 -36.05 -7.59 12.75
N SER A 242 -35.47 -7.81 13.92
CA SER A 242 -35.31 -6.74 14.92
C SER A 242 -33.86 -6.68 15.41
N PHE A 243 -33.42 -5.46 15.66
CA PHE A 243 -32.11 -5.08 16.11
C PHE A 243 -32.24 -4.23 17.36
N GLN A 244 -31.59 -4.58 18.43
CA GLN A 244 -31.67 -3.90 19.69
C GLN A 244 -30.29 -3.68 20.30
N LEU A 245 -29.93 -2.45 20.57
CA LEU A 245 -28.77 -2.09 21.36
C LEU A 245 -29.09 -2.41 22.84
N THR A 246 -28.37 -3.37 23.42
CA THR A 246 -28.58 -3.84 24.80
C THR A 246 -27.60 -3.24 25.77
N ALA A 247 -26.38 -2.91 25.28
CA ALA A 247 -25.36 -2.21 26.06
C ALA A 247 -24.51 -1.32 25.16
N LEU A 248 -24.02 -0.22 25.73
CA LEU A 248 -23.08 0.70 25.11
C LEU A 248 -22.05 1.09 26.17
N GLY A 249 -20.83 0.60 26.03
CA GLY A 249 -19.69 0.83 26.91
C GLY A 249 -18.74 1.88 26.37
N ASP A 250 -17.62 2.08 27.07
CA ASP A 250 -16.60 3.06 26.69
C ASP A 250 -15.86 2.69 25.38
N ASP A 251 -15.76 1.39 25.09
CA ASP A 251 -15.09 0.83 23.91
C ASP A 251 -15.90 -0.32 23.28
N SER A 252 -17.16 -0.48 23.65
CA SER A 252 -17.94 -1.66 23.28
C SER A 252 -19.41 -1.37 23.06
N ALA A 253 -20.07 -2.21 22.26
CA ALA A 253 -21.50 -2.21 22.08
C ALA A 253 -22.04 -3.62 21.94
N SER A 254 -23.13 -3.93 22.67
CA SER A 254 -23.85 -5.19 22.54
C SER A 254 -25.12 -4.99 21.74
N VAL A 255 -25.28 -5.78 20.67
CA VAL A 255 -26.43 -5.71 19.78
C VAL A 255 -27.12 -7.07 19.76
N ARG A 256 -28.40 -7.09 20.16
CA ARG A 256 -29.25 -8.26 20.03
C ARG A 256 -29.94 -8.27 18.68
N LEU A 257 -29.77 -9.38 17.97
CA LEU A 257 -30.34 -9.64 16.66
C LEU A 257 -31.42 -10.72 16.81
N SER A 258 -32.61 -10.43 16.34
CA SER A 258 -33.69 -11.43 16.23
C SER A 258 -34.11 -11.51 14.76
N THR A 259 -33.74 -12.61 14.08
CA THR A 259 -33.92 -12.72 12.65
C THR A 259 -34.67 -14.02 12.28
N PRO A 260 -35.81 -13.94 11.56
CA PRO A 260 -36.51 -15.11 11.08
C PRO A 260 -35.79 -15.83 9.93
N LYS A 261 -34.77 -15.19 9.33
CA LYS A 261 -33.95 -15.69 8.23
C LYS A 261 -32.48 -15.46 8.54
N LEU A 262 -31.62 -16.36 8.04
CA LEU A 262 -30.18 -16.09 7.96
C LEU A 262 -29.96 -14.90 7.01
N SER A 263 -29.37 -13.85 7.51
CA SER A 263 -28.99 -12.65 6.76
C SER A 263 -27.53 -12.31 7.05
N THR A 264 -26.86 -11.77 6.07
CA THR A 264 -25.49 -11.26 6.23
C THR A 264 -25.58 -9.83 6.78
N PHE A 265 -24.78 -9.53 7.77
CA PHE A 265 -24.74 -8.19 8.41
C PHE A 265 -23.32 -7.63 8.34
N VAL A 266 -23.24 -6.31 8.12
CA VAL A 266 -22.02 -5.56 8.39
C VAL A 266 -22.35 -4.51 9.44
N VAL A 267 -21.61 -4.51 10.53
CA VAL A 267 -21.84 -3.65 11.69
C VAL A 267 -20.64 -2.74 11.88
N GLN A 268 -20.89 -1.45 12.03
CA GLN A 268 -19.85 -0.45 12.32
C GLN A 268 -20.27 0.46 13.46
N GLY A 269 -19.35 0.72 14.38
CA GLY A 269 -19.47 1.75 15.39
C GLY A 269 -19.04 3.10 14.83
N LEU A 270 -19.86 4.13 14.97
CA LEU A 270 -19.52 5.49 14.54
C LEU A 270 -19.31 6.41 15.74
N ASP A 271 -18.32 7.28 15.65
CA ASP A 271 -18.11 8.39 16.58
C ASP A 271 -19.15 9.52 16.38
N ASP A 272 -19.03 10.60 17.12
CA ASP A 272 -19.88 11.79 17.03
C ASP A 272 -19.76 12.53 15.69
N ALA A 273 -18.57 12.48 15.05
CA ALA A 273 -18.32 13.02 13.72
C ALA A 273 -18.80 12.11 12.59
N GLY A 274 -19.27 10.90 12.89
CA GLY A 274 -19.74 9.92 11.92
C GLY A 274 -18.64 9.12 11.23
N ARG A 275 -17.42 9.09 11.79
CA ARG A 275 -16.29 8.26 11.32
C ARG A 275 -16.42 6.87 11.91
N ALA A 276 -16.09 5.83 11.12
CA ALA A 276 -16.14 4.46 11.58
C ALA A 276 -14.92 4.15 12.46
N LEU A 277 -15.18 3.76 13.70
CA LEU A 277 -14.16 3.35 14.65
C LEU A 277 -13.61 1.98 14.24
N TYR A 278 -12.30 1.80 14.43
CA TYR A 278 -11.69 0.50 14.20
C TYR A 278 -12.27 -0.54 15.16
N SER A 279 -12.64 -1.72 14.61
CA SER A 279 -13.20 -2.83 15.41
C SER A 279 -12.10 -3.85 15.73
N HIS A 280 -11.88 -4.12 17.00
CA HIS A 280 -10.95 -5.14 17.47
C HIS A 280 -11.51 -6.57 17.37
N GLY A 281 -12.78 -6.71 17.01
CA GLY A 281 -13.46 -7.98 16.85
C GLY A 281 -14.83 -8.01 17.49
N ASN A 282 -15.45 -9.17 17.46
CA ASN A 282 -16.73 -9.40 18.11
C ASN A 282 -16.80 -10.81 18.70
N ASN A 283 -17.65 -10.95 19.71
CA ASN A 283 -18.05 -12.23 20.26
C ASN A 283 -19.56 -12.37 20.06
N SER A 284 -20.01 -13.48 19.54
CA SER A 284 -21.43 -13.74 19.36
C SER A 284 -21.89 -14.93 20.22
N ARG A 285 -23.08 -14.80 20.77
CA ARG A 285 -23.76 -15.88 21.46
C ARG A 285 -25.17 -16.01 20.90
N ALA A 286 -25.53 -17.22 20.54
CA ALA A 286 -26.89 -17.52 20.16
C ALA A 286 -27.69 -17.96 21.40
N PHE A 287 -28.96 -17.60 21.49
CA PHE A 287 -29.82 -18.05 22.56
C PHE A 287 -31.24 -18.31 22.03
N PRO A 288 -32.00 -19.19 22.72
CA PRO A 288 -33.35 -19.52 22.33
C PRO A 288 -34.29 -18.30 22.45
N SER A 289 -35.35 -18.29 21.66
CA SER A 289 -36.48 -17.35 21.83
C SER A 289 -37.31 -17.72 23.07
N ASP A 290 -38.12 -16.77 23.56
CA ASP A 290 -39.08 -17.08 24.64
C ASP A 290 -39.98 -18.25 24.28
N GLY A 291 -40.33 -18.41 23.00
CA GLY A 291 -41.09 -19.55 22.50
C GLY A 291 -40.32 -20.87 22.59
N ASP A 292 -39.02 -20.89 22.32
CA ASP A 292 -38.18 -22.07 22.44
C ASP A 292 -37.98 -22.48 23.90
N ILE A 293 -37.82 -21.48 24.80
CA ILE A 293 -37.75 -21.69 26.25
C ILE A 293 -39.07 -22.28 26.77
N ALA A 294 -40.19 -21.74 26.34
CA ALA A 294 -41.52 -22.25 26.69
C ALA A 294 -41.75 -23.67 26.17
N ALA A 295 -41.31 -23.99 24.96
CA ALA A 295 -41.37 -25.35 24.40
C ALA A 295 -40.51 -26.33 25.20
N LEU A 296 -39.29 -25.92 25.59
CA LEU A 296 -38.40 -26.75 26.41
C LEU A 296 -38.93 -26.92 27.84
N GLN A 297 -39.59 -25.89 28.41
CA GLN A 297 -40.32 -25.99 29.68
C GLN A 297 -41.49 -26.97 29.58
N GLY A 298 -42.24 -26.95 28.47
CA GLY A 298 -43.28 -27.93 28.15
C GLY A 298 -42.77 -29.36 28.08
N TYR A 299 -41.61 -29.57 27.40
CA TYR A 299 -40.92 -30.82 27.35
C TYR A 299 -40.46 -31.31 28.73
N TYR A 300 -39.86 -30.45 29.55
CA TYR A 300 -39.48 -30.76 30.92
C TYR A 300 -40.66 -31.23 31.76
N ASN A 301 -41.78 -30.52 31.70
CA ASN A 301 -42.99 -30.92 32.42
C ASN A 301 -43.55 -32.25 31.91
N ALA A 302 -43.46 -32.54 30.63
CA ALA A 302 -43.89 -33.83 30.06
C ALA A 302 -42.96 -34.99 30.48
N LEU A 303 -41.65 -34.74 30.67
CA LEU A 303 -40.71 -35.72 31.25
C LEU A 303 -41.08 -36.05 32.70
N LEU A 304 -41.43 -35.01 33.52
CA LEU A 304 -41.90 -35.22 34.90
C LEU A 304 -43.20 -36.05 34.92
N GLN A 305 -44.17 -35.76 34.02
CA GLN A 305 -45.36 -36.54 33.93
C GLN A 305 -45.09 -37.98 33.49
N THR A 306 -44.15 -38.21 32.53
CA THR A 306 -43.73 -39.55 32.13
C THR A 306 -43.15 -40.34 33.29
N LYS A 307 -42.43 -39.68 34.21
CA LYS A 307 -41.93 -40.32 35.41
C LYS A 307 -43.07 -40.70 36.35
N ASP A 308 -44.07 -39.85 36.56
CA ASP A 308 -45.21 -40.13 37.40
C ASP A 308 -46.06 -41.31 36.81
N ASP A 309 -46.05 -41.47 35.49
CA ASP A 309 -46.82 -42.48 34.76
C ASP A 309 -46.01 -43.80 34.56
N LEU A 310 -44.83 -43.96 35.14
CA LEU A 310 -43.96 -45.14 34.98
C LEU A 310 -44.70 -46.45 35.34
N GLU A 311 -45.48 -46.49 36.42
CA GLU A 311 -46.27 -47.66 36.82
C GLU A 311 -47.29 -48.04 35.78
N GLN A 312 -47.83 -47.08 35.03
CA GLN A 312 -48.82 -47.29 33.98
C GLN A 312 -48.18 -47.76 32.64
N LEU A 313 -46.98 -47.26 32.34
CA LEU A 313 -46.23 -47.58 31.14
C LEU A 313 -45.64 -49.00 31.14
N LYS A 314 -45.40 -49.58 32.30
CA LYS A 314 -45.03 -50.98 32.58
C LYS A 314 -43.78 -51.56 31.89
N THR A 315 -43.32 -51.00 30.80
CA THR A 315 -42.17 -51.52 30.05
C THR A 315 -41.23 -50.39 29.60
N GLY A 316 -39.93 -50.66 29.53
CA GLY A 316 -38.94 -49.75 28.97
C GLY A 316 -39.28 -49.32 27.54
N GLN A 317 -39.85 -50.24 26.72
CA GLN A 317 -40.24 -49.93 25.36
C GLN A 317 -41.39 -48.90 25.27
N ALA A 318 -42.38 -48.96 26.20
CA ALA A 318 -43.46 -47.96 26.23
C ALA A 318 -42.92 -46.60 26.65
N VAL A 319 -41.97 -46.52 27.60
CA VAL A 319 -41.30 -45.30 28.00
C VAL A 319 -40.47 -44.73 26.87
N GLN A 320 -39.73 -45.56 26.14
CA GLN A 320 -38.96 -45.14 24.97
C GLN A 320 -39.85 -44.51 23.91
N GLN A 321 -40.97 -45.18 23.54
CA GLN A 321 -41.93 -44.62 22.58
C GLN A 321 -42.53 -43.29 23.04
N GLN A 322 -42.79 -43.13 24.34
CA GLN A 322 -43.29 -41.89 24.88
C GLN A 322 -42.24 -40.78 24.77
N LEU A 323 -40.96 -41.06 25.11
CA LEU A 323 -39.86 -40.13 25.00
C LEU A 323 -39.59 -39.72 23.54
N GLU A 324 -39.67 -40.67 22.59
CA GLU A 324 -39.55 -40.40 21.16
C GLU A 324 -40.63 -39.40 20.69
N ARG A 325 -41.89 -39.59 21.08
CA ARG A 325 -43.00 -38.67 20.77
C ARG A 325 -42.77 -37.28 21.37
N LEU A 326 -42.31 -37.20 22.60
CA LEU A 326 -42.04 -35.94 23.26
C LEU A 326 -40.89 -35.18 22.56
N THR A 327 -39.85 -35.89 22.18
CA THR A 327 -38.70 -35.31 21.46
C THR A 327 -39.10 -34.87 20.05
N GLU A 328 -39.95 -35.62 19.33
CA GLU A 328 -40.48 -35.20 18.03
C GLU A 328 -41.38 -33.96 18.17
N ALA A 329 -42.21 -33.89 19.24
CA ALA A 329 -43.05 -32.74 19.50
C ALA A 329 -42.23 -31.49 19.86
N LEU A 330 -41.12 -31.62 20.63
CA LEU A 330 -40.19 -30.57 20.91
C LEU A 330 -39.50 -30.10 19.63
N ALA A 331 -39.00 -31.04 18.83
CA ALA A 331 -38.34 -30.70 17.54
C ALA A 331 -39.25 -29.99 16.54
N ALA A 332 -40.56 -30.22 16.60
CA ALA A 332 -41.51 -29.50 15.77
C ALA A 332 -41.77 -28.05 16.25
N GLN A 333 -41.49 -27.76 17.53
CA GLN A 333 -41.77 -26.43 18.14
C GLN A 333 -40.48 -25.59 18.21
N VAL A 334 -39.36 -26.21 18.52
CA VAL A 334 -38.05 -25.52 18.60
C VAL A 334 -37.46 -25.42 17.20
N GLY A 335 -37.32 -24.21 16.71
CA GLY A 335 -36.65 -23.93 15.45
C GLY A 335 -35.12 -23.76 15.62
N PRO A 336 -34.38 -23.48 14.56
CA PRO A 336 -33.00 -23.04 14.68
C PRO A 336 -32.97 -21.76 15.51
N LEU A 337 -31.96 -21.62 16.37
CA LEU A 337 -31.79 -20.43 17.20
C LEU A 337 -31.78 -19.19 16.33
N LYS A 338 -32.74 -18.29 16.56
CA LYS A 338 -32.98 -17.10 15.74
C LYS A 338 -32.49 -15.82 16.39
N ASN A 339 -32.17 -15.88 17.68
CA ASN A 339 -31.70 -14.74 18.44
C ASN A 339 -30.19 -14.87 18.67
N THR A 340 -29.47 -13.80 18.34
CA THR A 340 -28.04 -13.72 18.54
C THR A 340 -27.74 -12.38 19.22
N GLU A 341 -26.94 -12.38 20.24
CA GLU A 341 -26.34 -11.15 20.80
C GLU A 341 -24.89 -11.12 20.39
N VAL A 342 -24.45 -9.99 19.88
CA VAL A 342 -23.10 -9.77 19.42
C VAL A 342 -22.51 -8.59 20.18
N ASP A 343 -21.38 -8.85 20.83
CA ASP A 343 -20.59 -7.88 21.56
C ASP A 343 -19.44 -7.42 20.66
N TYR A 344 -19.48 -6.17 20.24
CA TYR A 344 -18.46 -5.54 19.41
C TYR A 344 -17.50 -4.74 20.29
N GLN A 345 -16.20 -4.82 19.99
CA GLN A 345 -15.20 -3.99 20.63
C GLN A 345 -14.60 -3.02 19.62
N PHE A 346 -14.47 -1.75 20.03
CA PHE A 346 -14.00 -0.66 19.20
C PHE A 346 -12.82 0.06 19.85
N GLU A 347 -12.11 0.87 19.06
CA GLU A 347 -11.02 1.72 19.54
C GLU A 347 -11.46 2.82 20.53
N ALA A 348 -12.74 3.20 20.52
CA ALA A 348 -13.34 4.21 21.41
C ALA A 348 -14.85 4.02 21.52
N THR A 349 -15.49 4.83 22.37
CA THR A 349 -16.95 4.80 22.59
C THR A 349 -17.74 5.11 21.30
N PRO A 350 -18.47 4.13 20.74
CA PRO A 350 -19.34 4.40 19.61
C PRO A 350 -20.55 5.23 20.05
N GLN A 351 -20.89 6.24 19.29
CA GLN A 351 -22.10 7.05 19.51
C GLN A 351 -23.31 6.48 18.78
N ARG A 352 -23.07 5.75 17.71
CA ARG A 352 -24.09 5.08 16.90
C ARG A 352 -23.55 3.76 16.36
N ILE A 353 -24.42 2.78 16.30
CA ILE A 353 -24.15 1.50 15.63
C ILE A 353 -24.92 1.49 14.31
N VAL A 354 -24.22 1.34 13.22
CA VAL A 354 -24.79 1.21 11.87
C VAL A 354 -24.71 -0.25 11.45
N ILE A 355 -25.85 -0.82 11.09
CA ILE A 355 -25.96 -2.20 10.62
C ILE A 355 -26.50 -2.17 9.19
N HIS A 356 -25.72 -2.73 8.26
CA HIS A 356 -26.20 -3.02 6.92
C HIS A 356 -26.67 -4.47 6.86
N VAL A 357 -27.96 -4.64 6.64
CA VAL A 357 -28.61 -5.95 6.46
C VAL A 357 -28.66 -6.22 4.97
N LEU A 358 -27.90 -7.20 4.52
CA LEU A 358 -27.70 -7.50 3.12
C LEU A 358 -28.63 -8.63 2.68
N ASP A 359 -29.30 -8.49 1.53
CA ASP A 359 -30.06 -9.56 0.93
C ASP A 359 -29.11 -10.66 0.40
N PRO A 360 -29.56 -11.89 0.19
CA PRO A 360 -28.71 -12.94 -0.40
C PRO A 360 -28.12 -12.48 -1.73
N MET A 361 -26.83 -12.79 -1.94
CA MET A 361 -26.14 -12.46 -3.20
C MET A 361 -26.80 -13.15 -4.40
N GLU A 362 -26.82 -12.47 -5.52
CA GLU A 362 -27.26 -12.96 -6.82
C GLU A 362 -26.10 -12.94 -7.84
N ASP A 363 -26.20 -13.81 -8.84
CA ASP A 363 -25.25 -13.86 -9.93
C ASP A 363 -25.51 -12.74 -10.93
N ASN A 364 -24.47 -12.03 -11.28
CA ASN A 364 -24.49 -10.89 -12.21
C ASN A 364 -23.34 -10.98 -13.21
N SER A 365 -23.43 -10.19 -14.27
CA SER A 365 -22.33 -10.04 -15.23
C SER A 365 -22.31 -8.67 -15.89
N VAL A 366 -21.12 -8.27 -16.32
CA VAL A 366 -20.88 -7.08 -17.16
C VAL A 366 -19.98 -7.46 -18.31
N GLU A 367 -20.23 -6.87 -19.49
CA GLU A 367 -19.44 -7.12 -20.70
C GLU A 367 -18.60 -5.92 -21.07
N PHE A 368 -17.32 -6.17 -21.30
CA PHE A 368 -16.39 -5.21 -21.90
C PHE A 368 -16.11 -5.68 -23.34
N THR A 369 -16.57 -4.91 -24.31
CA THR A 369 -16.46 -5.29 -25.72
C THR A 369 -15.04 -5.21 -26.25
N GLN A 370 -14.21 -4.36 -25.63
CA GLN A 370 -12.82 -4.15 -26.01
C GLN A 370 -11.96 -3.89 -24.76
N VAL A 371 -11.07 -4.83 -24.47
CA VAL A 371 -10.00 -4.71 -23.46
C VAL A 371 -8.69 -4.77 -24.24
N ASP A 372 -7.86 -3.72 -24.11
CA ASP A 372 -6.65 -3.55 -24.91
C ASP A 372 -5.42 -4.17 -24.24
N ASN A 373 -4.53 -4.72 -25.06
CA ASN A 373 -3.24 -5.21 -24.62
C ASN A 373 -2.32 -4.03 -24.28
N VAL A 374 -1.70 -4.06 -23.09
CA VAL A 374 -0.70 -3.05 -22.67
C VAL A 374 0.56 -3.07 -23.54
N LEU A 375 0.87 -4.22 -24.16
CA LEU A 375 1.96 -4.30 -25.11
C LEU A 375 1.65 -3.42 -26.33
N ALA A 376 2.53 -2.47 -26.61
CA ALA A 376 2.45 -1.66 -27.82
C ALA A 376 2.39 -2.53 -29.08
N ALA A 377 1.80 -1.99 -30.14
CA ALA A 377 1.83 -2.66 -31.44
C ALA A 377 3.28 -2.71 -31.93
N GLN A 378 3.85 -3.88 -31.89
CA GLN A 378 5.22 -4.17 -32.33
C GLN A 378 5.19 -5.15 -33.49
N THR A 379 6.28 -5.23 -34.23
CA THR A 379 6.45 -6.24 -35.29
C THR A 379 7.10 -7.52 -34.74
N ARG A 380 7.61 -7.48 -33.52
CA ARG A 380 8.34 -8.55 -32.87
C ARG A 380 7.97 -8.63 -31.40
N TYR A 381 7.90 -9.84 -30.88
CA TYR A 381 7.49 -10.09 -29.49
C TYR A 381 8.44 -11.11 -28.86
N ILE A 382 8.72 -10.91 -27.60
CA ILE A 382 9.50 -11.87 -26.80
C ILE A 382 8.60 -13.07 -26.49
N ALA A 383 9.12 -14.27 -26.72
CA ALA A 383 8.43 -15.50 -26.35
C ALA A 383 9.37 -16.50 -25.66
N LEU A 384 8.84 -17.22 -24.66
CA LEU A 384 9.55 -18.24 -23.89
C LEU A 384 9.25 -19.64 -24.43
N ASP A 385 10.27 -20.43 -24.70
CA ASP A 385 10.14 -21.88 -24.80
C ASP A 385 10.28 -22.47 -23.39
N ARG A 386 9.18 -22.94 -22.82
CA ARG A 386 9.13 -23.51 -21.46
C ARG A 386 9.95 -24.79 -21.33
N ASN A 387 10.03 -25.61 -22.40
CA ASN A 387 10.78 -26.87 -22.38
C ASN A 387 12.30 -26.62 -22.41
N ALA A 388 12.71 -25.63 -23.17
CA ALA A 388 14.12 -25.24 -23.25
C ALA A 388 14.52 -24.24 -22.18
N GLU A 389 13.56 -23.63 -21.48
CA GLU A 389 13.73 -22.51 -20.54
C GLU A 389 14.54 -21.36 -21.18
N ARG A 390 14.20 -21.03 -22.43
CA ARG A 390 14.91 -20.04 -23.22
C ARG A 390 13.93 -19.11 -23.93
N TYR A 391 14.33 -17.86 -24.06
CA TYR A 391 13.62 -16.82 -24.77
C TYR A 391 14.11 -16.66 -26.20
N GLY A 392 13.20 -16.33 -27.10
CA GLY A 392 13.43 -15.96 -28.48
C GLY A 392 12.49 -14.85 -28.92
N PHE A 393 12.42 -14.61 -30.22
CA PHE A 393 11.52 -13.59 -30.79
C PHE A 393 10.58 -14.22 -31.81
N ILE A 394 9.32 -13.85 -31.75
CA ILE A 394 8.26 -14.22 -32.70
C ILE A 394 7.72 -13.00 -33.42
N ASP A 395 7.10 -13.20 -34.58
CA ASP A 395 6.33 -12.19 -35.30
C ASP A 395 4.86 -12.09 -34.83
N GLN A 396 4.07 -11.27 -35.49
CA GLN A 396 2.64 -11.09 -35.22
C GLN A 396 1.80 -12.35 -35.49
N ALA A 397 2.30 -13.27 -36.32
CA ALA A 397 1.67 -14.55 -36.61
C ALA A 397 2.07 -15.67 -35.63
N GLY A 398 2.94 -15.38 -34.66
CA GLY A 398 3.48 -16.34 -33.69
C GLY A 398 4.61 -17.20 -34.26
N GLN A 399 5.22 -16.83 -35.40
CA GLN A 399 6.33 -17.58 -36.01
C GLN A 399 7.67 -17.08 -35.47
N TRP A 400 8.58 -18.01 -35.20
CA TRP A 400 9.91 -17.66 -34.71
C TRP A 400 10.70 -16.86 -35.74
N LEU A 401 11.02 -15.61 -35.40
CA LEU A 401 12.01 -14.78 -36.07
C LEU A 401 13.41 -15.17 -35.63
N ILE A 402 13.58 -15.38 -34.32
CA ILE A 402 14.82 -15.90 -33.71
C ILE A 402 14.43 -17.00 -32.72
N LYS A 403 14.94 -18.21 -32.95
CA LYS A 403 14.69 -19.35 -32.08
C LYS A 403 15.19 -19.09 -30.64
N PRO A 404 14.56 -19.71 -29.63
CA PRO A 404 14.93 -19.54 -28.23
C PRO A 404 16.40 -19.90 -27.97
N ARG A 405 17.12 -19.00 -27.31
CA ARG A 405 18.53 -19.20 -26.97
C ARG A 405 19.01 -18.44 -25.74
N TRP A 406 18.29 -17.41 -25.29
CA TRP A 406 18.66 -16.61 -24.11
C TRP A 406 17.94 -17.09 -22.87
N VAL A 407 18.59 -16.99 -21.69
CA VAL A 407 18.00 -17.31 -20.39
C VAL A 407 16.94 -16.29 -20.02
N GLN A 408 17.16 -15.03 -20.40
CA GLN A 408 16.23 -13.93 -20.17
C GLN A 408 16.37 -12.90 -21.29
N VAL A 409 15.26 -12.26 -21.61
CA VAL A 409 15.20 -11.13 -22.54
C VAL A 409 14.32 -10.08 -21.88
N GLN A 410 14.80 -8.84 -21.87
CA GLN A 410 14.07 -7.69 -21.32
C GLN A 410 14.01 -6.58 -22.36
N ASP A 411 12.87 -5.88 -22.44
CA ASP A 411 12.77 -4.65 -23.20
C ASP A 411 13.71 -3.60 -22.59
N SER A 412 14.39 -2.84 -23.43
CA SER A 412 15.19 -1.71 -23.00
C SER A 412 14.39 -0.40 -23.12
N GLN A 413 14.99 0.70 -22.64
CA GLN A 413 14.41 2.04 -22.76
C GLN A 413 14.40 2.56 -24.22
N MET A 414 15.02 1.85 -25.14
CA MET A 414 15.07 2.18 -26.58
C MET A 414 14.08 1.31 -27.34
N ALA A 415 13.39 1.89 -28.30
CA ALA A 415 12.52 1.14 -29.21
C ALA A 415 13.28 0.04 -29.96
N ASP A 416 12.64 -1.12 -30.12
CA ASP A 416 13.22 -2.31 -30.79
C ASP A 416 14.59 -2.76 -30.23
N THR A 417 14.90 -2.43 -28.98
CA THR A 417 16.16 -2.76 -28.30
C THR A 417 15.90 -3.60 -27.05
N TYR A 418 16.76 -4.56 -26.82
CA TYR A 418 16.57 -5.59 -25.81
C TYR A 418 17.88 -5.86 -25.05
N THR A 419 17.74 -6.12 -23.76
CA THR A 419 18.83 -6.71 -22.96
C THR A 419 18.69 -8.22 -22.99
N LEU A 420 19.72 -8.89 -23.46
CA LEU A 420 19.79 -10.34 -23.67
C LEU A 420 20.74 -10.95 -22.65
N PHE A 421 20.26 -11.94 -21.91
CA PHE A 421 21.05 -12.62 -20.89
C PHE A 421 21.40 -14.03 -21.37
N SER A 422 22.69 -14.33 -21.38
CA SER A 422 23.23 -15.64 -21.74
C SER A 422 24.04 -16.21 -20.59
N PRO A 423 24.13 -17.55 -20.42
CA PRO A 423 24.97 -18.14 -19.41
C PRO A 423 26.42 -17.82 -19.68
N GLU A 424 27.13 -17.36 -18.68
CA GLU A 424 28.58 -17.21 -18.73
C GLU A 424 29.25 -18.42 -18.08
N LYS A 425 30.32 -18.91 -18.66
CA LYS A 425 31.09 -19.98 -18.03
C LYS A 425 31.74 -19.43 -16.77
N SER A 426 31.32 -19.97 -15.61
CA SER A 426 31.96 -19.64 -14.34
C SER A 426 33.47 -19.97 -14.43
N SER A 427 34.28 -19.07 -13.96
CA SER A 427 35.73 -19.34 -13.76
C SER A 427 35.98 -20.30 -12.58
N ASP A 428 34.99 -20.47 -11.70
CA ASP A 428 35.00 -21.45 -10.60
C ASP A 428 34.12 -22.66 -10.99
N PRO A 429 34.71 -23.84 -11.22
CA PRO A 429 33.98 -25.06 -11.59
C PRO A 429 33.08 -25.60 -10.47
N ASN A 430 33.21 -25.10 -9.22
CA ASN A 430 32.42 -25.52 -8.08
C ASN A 430 31.29 -24.51 -7.74
N SER A 431 31.13 -23.44 -8.52
CA SER A 431 30.05 -22.45 -8.32
C SER A 431 28.73 -23.01 -8.82
N GLU A 432 27.76 -23.17 -7.95
CA GLU A 432 26.37 -23.49 -8.30
C GLU A 432 25.68 -22.32 -9.00
N TRP A 433 26.22 -21.10 -8.90
CA TRP A 433 25.67 -19.90 -9.53
C TRP A 433 26.26 -19.71 -10.93
N GLN A 434 25.43 -19.84 -11.95
CA GLN A 434 25.80 -19.43 -13.30
C GLN A 434 25.76 -17.90 -13.39
N ALA A 435 26.90 -17.27 -13.58
CA ALA A 435 26.93 -15.87 -13.95
C ALA A 435 26.20 -15.67 -15.29
N LEU A 436 25.40 -14.61 -15.39
CA LEU A 436 24.74 -14.24 -16.63
C LEU A 436 25.47 -13.06 -17.25
N ARG A 437 25.88 -13.23 -18.50
CA ARG A 437 26.35 -12.11 -19.30
C ARG A 437 25.18 -11.39 -19.93
N SER A 438 25.09 -10.08 -19.71
CA SER A 438 24.14 -9.21 -20.40
C SER A 438 24.73 -8.67 -21.70
N GLN A 439 23.89 -8.51 -22.70
CA GLN A 439 24.21 -7.90 -23.98
C GLN A 439 23.03 -7.09 -24.48
N LEU A 440 23.23 -5.83 -24.79
CA LEU A 440 22.23 -5.01 -25.46
C LEU A 440 22.27 -5.25 -26.97
N ALA A 441 21.12 -5.44 -27.57
CA ALA A 441 20.99 -5.62 -29.02
C ALA A 441 19.68 -5.01 -29.53
N TYR A 442 19.65 -4.61 -30.77
CA TYR A 442 18.48 -4.00 -31.40
C TYR A 442 18.17 -4.60 -32.78
N PHE A 443 16.93 -4.44 -33.20
CA PHE A 443 16.55 -4.74 -34.56
C PHE A 443 16.55 -3.44 -35.39
N PRO A 444 17.40 -3.34 -36.44
CA PRO A 444 17.30 -2.22 -37.38
C PRO A 444 15.94 -2.19 -38.05
N ALA A 445 15.46 -0.99 -38.38
CA ALA A 445 14.17 -0.80 -39.04
C ALA A 445 14.03 -1.68 -40.30
N GLY A 446 12.93 -2.45 -40.37
CA GLY A 446 12.67 -3.37 -41.49
C GLY A 446 13.54 -4.64 -41.55
N SER A 447 14.38 -4.89 -40.54
CA SER A 447 15.25 -6.07 -40.48
C SER A 447 14.82 -7.02 -39.35
N ASN A 448 14.79 -8.34 -39.64
CA ASN A 448 14.60 -9.37 -38.63
C ASN A 448 15.94 -9.90 -38.07
N LYS A 449 17.05 -9.23 -38.36
CA LYS A 449 18.38 -9.57 -37.86
C LYS A 449 18.71 -8.67 -36.66
N LEU A 450 19.00 -9.30 -35.54
CA LEU A 450 19.43 -8.62 -34.32
C LEU A 450 20.88 -8.17 -34.47
N VAL A 451 21.17 -6.95 -34.04
CA VAL A 451 22.50 -6.33 -34.07
C VAL A 451 22.91 -5.95 -32.65
N ASP A 452 24.06 -6.43 -32.22
CA ASP A 452 24.58 -6.13 -30.88
C ASP A 452 25.00 -4.67 -30.78
N LEU A 453 24.67 -4.03 -29.65
CA LEU A 453 25.15 -2.70 -29.32
C LEU A 453 26.55 -2.78 -28.69
N PRO A 454 27.39 -1.77 -28.90
CA PRO A 454 28.79 -1.79 -28.42
C PRO A 454 28.93 -1.42 -26.93
N PHE A 455 27.86 -1.49 -26.14
CA PHE A 455 27.81 -1.25 -24.70
C PHE A 455 26.81 -2.22 -24.03
N GLU A 456 26.94 -2.41 -22.73
CA GLU A 456 26.14 -3.40 -21.99
C GLU A 456 25.06 -2.73 -21.13
N TYR A 457 25.27 -1.47 -20.70
CA TYR A 457 24.36 -0.79 -19.78
C TYR A 457 23.94 0.60 -20.29
N ILE A 458 22.68 0.91 -20.04
CA ILE A 458 22.11 2.26 -20.15
C ILE A 458 21.94 2.78 -18.74
N THR A 459 22.75 3.76 -18.37
CA THR A 459 22.71 4.36 -17.02
C THR A 459 21.59 5.37 -16.89
N GLU A 460 21.38 6.17 -17.94
CA GLU A 460 20.37 7.21 -17.94
C GLU A 460 19.84 7.46 -19.36
N ALA A 461 18.53 7.66 -19.49
CA ALA A 461 17.89 8.12 -20.73
C ALA A 461 17.59 9.62 -20.62
N LEU A 462 18.17 10.41 -21.52
CA LEU A 462 17.98 11.84 -21.56
C LEU A 462 16.74 12.22 -22.40
N SER A 463 16.10 13.34 -22.07
CA SER A 463 14.85 13.79 -22.69
C SER A 463 14.93 14.07 -24.21
N ASN A 464 16.14 14.21 -24.74
CA ASN A 464 16.41 14.47 -26.16
C ASN A 464 16.68 13.21 -27.00
N GLY A 465 16.51 11.99 -26.40
CA GLY A 465 16.77 10.72 -27.06
C GLY A 465 18.24 10.27 -27.06
N LEU A 466 19.08 10.94 -26.30
CA LEU A 466 20.44 10.50 -26.00
C LEU A 466 20.43 9.57 -24.80
N LEU A 467 21.41 8.69 -24.74
CA LEU A 467 21.60 7.74 -23.65
C LEU A 467 23.01 7.90 -23.06
N LEU A 468 23.08 7.97 -21.74
CA LEU A 468 24.33 7.76 -21.03
C LEU A 468 24.55 6.25 -20.93
N VAL A 469 25.62 5.77 -21.51
CA VAL A 469 25.91 4.33 -21.63
C VAL A 469 27.28 3.98 -21.10
N GLU A 470 27.43 2.73 -20.63
CA GLU A 470 28.71 2.17 -20.18
C GLU A 470 28.94 0.78 -20.76
N ARG A 471 30.21 0.39 -20.91
CA ARG A 471 30.58 -0.90 -21.50
C ARG A 471 30.41 -2.06 -20.54
N GLU A 472 30.69 -1.85 -19.28
CA GLU A 472 30.63 -2.84 -18.20
C GLU A 472 30.26 -2.12 -16.91
N THR A 473 29.75 -2.81 -15.92
CA THR A 473 29.40 -2.21 -14.64
C THR A 473 30.54 -1.38 -14.09
N ASN A 474 30.28 -0.08 -13.98
CA ASN A 474 31.26 0.92 -13.56
C ASN A 474 32.44 1.10 -14.56
N GLY A 475 32.25 0.75 -15.80
CA GLY A 475 33.20 0.99 -16.90
C GLY A 475 33.21 2.44 -17.35
N PRO A 476 33.94 2.74 -18.43
CA PRO A 476 33.91 4.07 -19.01
C PRO A 476 32.56 4.37 -19.65
N TYR A 477 32.10 5.59 -19.40
CA TYR A 477 30.84 6.14 -19.92
C TYR A 477 31.02 6.79 -21.28
N GLY A 478 29.95 6.77 -22.07
CA GLY A 478 29.82 7.49 -23.32
C GLY A 478 28.41 8.05 -23.49
N LEU A 479 28.23 8.93 -24.46
CA LEU A 479 26.93 9.45 -24.85
C LEU A 479 26.54 8.85 -26.20
N TYR A 480 25.36 8.22 -26.27
CA TYR A 480 24.90 7.50 -27.45
C TYR A 480 23.57 8.06 -27.96
N ASP A 481 23.51 8.35 -29.23
CA ASP A 481 22.29 8.75 -29.94
C ASP A 481 21.48 7.49 -30.24
N ALA A 482 20.38 7.30 -29.50
CA ALA A 482 19.49 6.17 -29.63
C ALA A 482 18.84 6.08 -31.02
N LYS A 483 18.52 7.20 -31.64
CA LYS A 483 17.86 7.28 -32.95
C LYS A 483 18.82 7.09 -34.10
N GLY A 484 20.01 7.67 -33.99
CA GLY A 484 21.03 7.61 -35.03
C GLY A 484 21.95 6.38 -34.90
N HIS A 485 21.81 5.59 -33.83
CA HIS A 485 22.65 4.41 -33.53
C HIS A 485 24.16 4.69 -33.60
N ARG A 486 24.58 5.79 -33.01
CA ARG A 486 25.98 6.24 -33.03
C ARG A 486 26.39 6.89 -31.69
N PHE A 487 27.68 6.80 -31.41
CA PHE A 487 28.23 7.59 -30.30
C PHE A 487 28.28 9.07 -30.67
N VAL A 488 27.76 9.91 -29.79
CA VAL A 488 27.99 11.36 -29.78
C VAL A 488 29.29 11.65 -29.05
N LEU A 489 29.48 11.02 -27.90
CA LEU A 489 30.74 11.02 -27.15
C LEU A 489 31.17 9.56 -26.90
N PRO A 490 32.41 9.18 -27.24
CA PRO A 490 32.89 7.81 -27.09
C PRO A 490 32.98 7.40 -25.63
N MET A 491 32.96 6.09 -25.35
CA MET A 491 33.11 5.52 -24.00
C MET A 491 34.57 5.68 -23.50
N LYS A 492 34.87 6.81 -22.92
CA LYS A 492 36.19 7.16 -22.34
C LYS A 492 36.11 8.04 -21.09
N PHE A 493 34.90 8.30 -20.61
CA PHE A 493 34.64 9.20 -19.50
C PHE A 493 34.36 8.44 -18.21
N VAL A 494 34.68 9.06 -17.07
CA VAL A 494 34.34 8.57 -15.74
C VAL A 494 33.66 9.70 -14.94
N ASN A 495 32.79 9.31 -14.01
CA ASN A 495 32.00 10.23 -13.19
C ASN A 495 31.28 11.32 -14.03
N PRO A 496 30.47 10.95 -15.02
CA PRO A 496 29.73 11.89 -15.81
C PRO A 496 28.59 12.53 -15.02
N THR A 497 28.33 13.79 -15.33
CA THR A 497 27.14 14.50 -14.88
C THR A 497 26.55 15.23 -16.09
N VAL A 498 25.24 15.07 -16.29
CA VAL A 498 24.51 15.81 -17.33
C VAL A 498 23.64 16.83 -16.64
N THR A 499 23.88 18.11 -16.96
CA THR A 499 23.12 19.22 -16.38
C THR A 499 22.68 20.16 -17.49
N GLY A 500 21.37 20.27 -17.73
CA GLY A 500 20.84 21.00 -18.87
C GLY A 500 21.34 20.42 -20.19
N ASN A 501 22.04 21.21 -20.98
CA ASN A 501 22.61 20.79 -22.27
C ASN A 501 24.14 20.56 -22.21
N VAL A 502 24.66 20.28 -21.05
CA VAL A 502 26.11 20.12 -20.82
C VAL A 502 26.40 18.74 -20.22
N PHE A 503 27.39 18.06 -20.81
CA PHE A 503 27.98 16.84 -20.30
C PHE A 503 29.33 17.18 -19.66
N ILE A 504 29.47 16.93 -18.36
CA ILE A 504 30.69 17.19 -17.58
C ILE A 504 31.24 15.82 -17.14
N ALA A 505 32.50 15.54 -17.42
CA ALA A 505 33.10 14.27 -17.02
C ALA A 505 34.63 14.36 -16.94
N ARG A 506 35.21 13.42 -16.24
CA ARG A 506 36.67 13.19 -16.26
C ARG A 506 37.06 12.33 -17.43
N LEU A 507 38.27 12.56 -17.97
CA LEU A 507 38.95 11.61 -18.82
C LEU A 507 39.82 10.68 -17.94
N GLY A 508 39.66 9.36 -18.05
CA GLY A 508 40.47 8.42 -17.29
C GLY A 508 39.92 7.00 -17.31
N LYS A 509 40.62 6.11 -16.62
CA LYS A 509 40.14 4.77 -16.33
C LYS A 509 39.61 4.74 -14.89
N ARG A 510 38.59 3.95 -14.65
CA ARG A 510 37.91 3.87 -13.34
C ARG A 510 38.83 3.37 -12.20
N THR A 511 39.85 2.58 -12.49
CA THR A 511 40.81 2.13 -11.48
C THR A 511 41.49 3.29 -10.76
N ASP A 512 41.42 4.50 -11.35
CA ASP A 512 42.05 5.72 -10.87
C ASP A 512 40.97 6.78 -10.50
N VAL A 513 40.01 6.41 -9.67
CA VAL A 513 38.81 7.21 -9.33
C VAL A 513 39.17 8.63 -8.82
N MET A 514 40.39 8.83 -8.34
CA MET A 514 40.91 10.12 -7.90
C MET A 514 41.80 10.78 -8.95
N GLU A 515 42.18 10.11 -10.01
CA GLU A 515 43.02 10.63 -11.08
C GLU A 515 42.17 11.03 -12.29
N GLY A 516 42.61 12.01 -13.01
CA GLY A 516 41.92 12.58 -14.17
C GLY A 516 41.29 13.91 -13.91
N LEU A 517 41.22 14.69 -14.97
CA LEU A 517 40.71 16.05 -14.96
C LEU A 517 39.37 16.12 -15.70
N TYR A 518 38.51 17.01 -15.25
CA TYR A 518 37.20 17.26 -15.85
C TYR A 518 37.30 18.12 -17.10
N GLY A 519 36.52 17.73 -18.10
CA GLY A 519 36.15 18.53 -19.27
C GLY A 519 34.65 18.72 -19.34
N ALA A 520 34.22 19.64 -20.17
CA ALA A 520 32.81 19.91 -20.45
C ALA A 520 32.55 19.82 -21.97
N TYR A 521 31.41 19.22 -22.32
CA TYR A 521 31.00 18.96 -23.69
C TYR A 521 29.53 19.31 -23.86
N THR A 522 29.16 19.72 -25.05
CA THR A 522 27.74 19.85 -25.42
C THR A 522 27.14 18.45 -25.67
N LEU A 523 25.82 18.33 -25.61
CA LEU A 523 25.14 17.06 -25.89
C LEU A 523 25.15 16.68 -27.37
N ASP A 524 25.65 17.51 -28.29
CA ASP A 524 25.95 17.18 -29.68
C ASP A 524 27.41 16.76 -29.91
N GLY A 525 28.21 16.71 -28.83
CA GLY A 525 29.56 16.17 -28.82
C GLY A 525 30.69 17.21 -29.01
N LYS A 526 30.39 18.51 -29.05
CA LYS A 526 31.39 19.56 -29.15
C LYS A 526 32.06 19.78 -27.78
N GLU A 527 33.39 19.86 -27.75
CA GLU A 527 34.14 20.25 -26.56
C GLU A 527 33.91 21.73 -26.25
N ILE A 528 33.43 22.04 -25.04
CA ILE A 528 33.30 23.39 -24.49
C ILE A 528 34.59 23.73 -23.72
N LEU A 529 34.99 22.83 -22.81
CA LEU A 529 36.20 22.96 -22.04
C LEU A 529 37.03 21.66 -22.12
N PRO A 530 38.32 21.75 -22.39
CA PRO A 530 39.19 20.57 -22.40
C PRO A 530 39.31 19.96 -20.99
N ALA A 531 39.63 18.68 -20.90
CA ALA A 531 39.80 17.97 -19.64
C ALA A 531 41.09 18.38 -18.93
N GLN A 532 41.06 19.51 -18.25
CA GLN A 532 42.21 20.11 -17.54
C GLN A 532 41.84 20.69 -16.17
N PHE A 533 40.61 20.50 -15.68
CA PHE A 533 40.11 21.08 -14.44
C PHE A 533 39.94 20.02 -13.36
N SER A 534 40.22 20.36 -12.11
CA SER A 534 39.99 19.46 -10.96
C SER A 534 38.50 19.28 -10.63
N GLY A 535 37.65 20.18 -11.10
CA GLY A 535 36.18 20.14 -10.99
C GLY A 535 35.56 21.18 -11.90
N ILE A 536 34.38 20.87 -12.44
CA ILE A 536 33.54 21.78 -13.22
C ILE A 536 32.11 21.66 -12.69
N GLU A 537 31.48 22.80 -12.45
CA GLU A 537 30.08 22.89 -12.07
C GLU A 537 29.33 23.75 -13.11
N HIS A 538 28.14 23.35 -13.49
CA HIS A 538 27.26 24.12 -14.37
C HIS A 538 26.16 24.78 -13.56
N SER A 539 26.06 26.07 -13.63
CA SER A 539 25.01 26.87 -12.97
C SER A 539 24.62 28.06 -13.83
N GLU A 540 23.33 28.27 -14.02
CA GLU A 540 22.79 29.49 -14.69
C GLU A 540 23.38 29.74 -16.10
N GLY A 541 23.68 28.66 -16.86
CA GLY A 541 24.28 28.78 -18.18
C GLY A 541 25.76 29.12 -18.19
N LEU A 542 26.45 28.98 -17.08
CA LEU A 542 27.88 29.20 -16.92
C LEU A 542 28.56 27.97 -16.34
N LEU A 543 29.87 27.83 -16.66
CA LEU A 543 30.71 26.77 -16.14
C LEU A 543 31.73 27.35 -15.16
N TYR A 544 31.72 26.86 -13.94
CA TYR A 544 32.67 27.22 -12.88
C TYR A 544 33.73 26.13 -12.80
N ALA A 545 34.92 26.42 -13.29
CA ALA A 545 35.96 25.43 -13.46
C ALA A 545 37.16 25.69 -12.51
N SER A 546 37.41 24.76 -11.62
CA SER A 546 38.53 24.81 -10.69
C SER A 546 39.81 24.36 -11.38
N SER A 547 40.90 25.12 -11.23
CA SER A 547 42.24 24.77 -11.75
C SER A 547 42.68 23.39 -11.24
N ALA A 548 43.59 22.73 -11.96
CA ALA A 548 44.06 21.37 -11.62
C ALA A 548 44.65 21.30 -10.20
N ASP A 549 45.33 22.35 -9.76
CA ASP A 549 45.89 22.50 -8.42
C ASP A 549 44.91 23.04 -7.36
N ARG A 550 43.65 23.28 -7.76
CA ARG A 550 42.55 23.82 -6.94
C ARG A 550 42.81 25.20 -6.35
N SER A 551 43.84 25.92 -6.83
CA SER A 551 44.22 27.24 -6.32
C SER A 551 43.31 28.34 -6.80
N ARG A 552 42.58 28.13 -7.91
CA ARG A 552 41.74 29.14 -8.58
C ARG A 552 40.51 28.50 -9.21
N GLN A 553 39.45 29.27 -9.25
CA GLN A 553 38.23 28.95 -10.02
C GLN A 553 38.06 30.00 -11.13
N ASP A 554 37.88 29.56 -12.35
CA ASP A 554 37.55 30.35 -13.54
C ASP A 554 36.09 30.15 -13.94
N VAL A 555 35.49 31.16 -14.54
CA VAL A 555 34.11 31.13 -15.03
C VAL A 555 34.11 31.21 -16.55
N PHE A 556 33.34 30.36 -17.21
CA PHE A 556 33.22 30.30 -18.66
C PHE A 556 31.76 30.30 -19.09
N ASP A 557 31.46 30.84 -20.25
CA ASP A 557 30.18 30.65 -20.91
C ASP A 557 30.11 29.25 -21.62
N LEU A 558 28.98 28.94 -22.15
CA LEU A 558 28.77 27.65 -22.85
C LEU A 558 29.44 27.56 -24.24
N ASP A 559 30.04 28.65 -24.73
CA ASP A 559 30.91 28.65 -25.91
C ASP A 559 32.40 28.42 -25.54
N GLY A 560 32.69 28.30 -24.25
CA GLY A 560 34.03 28.09 -23.70
C GLY A 560 34.83 29.44 -23.55
N LYS A 561 34.15 30.56 -23.70
CA LYS A 561 34.79 31.88 -23.50
C LYS A 561 34.87 32.17 -22.02
N ARG A 562 36.08 32.46 -21.56
CA ARG A 562 36.34 32.82 -20.16
C ARG A 562 35.83 34.23 -19.82
N ILE A 563 35.09 34.35 -18.72
CA ILE A 563 34.72 35.63 -18.13
C ILE A 563 35.95 36.23 -17.46
N ASN A 564 36.22 37.46 -17.72
CA ASN A 564 37.38 38.12 -17.16
C ASN A 564 37.17 38.47 -15.66
N LEU A 565 37.77 37.70 -14.78
CA LEU A 565 37.72 37.93 -13.33
C LEU A 565 38.77 38.93 -12.83
N GLN A 566 39.54 39.53 -13.73
CA GLN A 566 40.60 40.53 -13.41
C GLN A 566 41.63 40.05 -12.35
N GLY A 567 41.83 38.73 -12.24
CA GLY A 567 42.74 38.12 -11.27
C GLY A 567 42.12 37.82 -9.91
N ASP A 568 40.85 38.06 -9.74
CA ASP A 568 40.12 37.81 -8.50
C ASP A 568 39.73 36.33 -8.32
N ASN A 569 39.53 35.93 -7.09
CA ASN A 569 38.92 34.65 -6.72
C ASN A 569 37.41 34.77 -6.69
N VAL A 570 36.72 33.73 -7.21
CA VAL A 570 35.26 33.64 -7.21
C VAL A 570 34.77 33.25 -5.82
N ILE A 571 33.70 33.90 -5.36
CA ILE A 571 32.99 33.57 -4.13
C ILE A 571 31.49 33.40 -4.50
N GLY A 572 30.97 32.18 -4.44
CA GLY A 572 29.58 31.87 -4.82
C GLY A 572 29.36 31.69 -6.30
N ARG A 573 28.15 31.96 -6.77
CA ARG A 573 27.68 31.76 -8.14
C ARG A 573 26.84 32.95 -8.58
N PHE A 574 26.71 33.16 -9.89
CA PHE A 574 25.66 34.01 -10.42
C PHE A 574 24.30 33.39 -10.13
N VAL A 575 23.36 34.16 -9.64
CA VAL A 575 21.97 33.75 -9.39
C VAL A 575 21.07 34.77 -10.09
N GLY A 576 20.38 34.35 -11.14
CA GLY A 576 19.56 35.24 -11.98
C GLY A 576 20.38 36.42 -12.51
N GLN A 577 19.94 37.64 -12.21
CA GLN A 577 20.63 38.89 -12.60
C GLN A 577 21.51 39.45 -11.49
N GLN A 578 21.68 38.73 -10.38
CA GLN A 578 22.50 39.22 -9.28
C GLN A 578 23.99 39.16 -9.64
N PRO A 579 24.81 40.13 -9.19
CA PRO A 579 26.24 40.16 -9.48
C PRO A 579 26.98 39.06 -8.69
N LEU A 580 28.09 38.60 -9.27
CA LEU A 580 29.00 37.63 -8.64
C LEU A 580 29.95 38.33 -7.67
N LEU A 581 30.08 37.77 -6.48
CA LEU A 581 31.09 38.22 -5.53
C LEU A 581 32.45 37.64 -5.90
N VAL A 582 33.45 38.50 -5.93
CA VAL A 582 34.85 38.15 -6.13
C VAL A 582 35.73 38.80 -5.06
N GLN A 583 36.88 38.18 -4.79
CA GLN A 583 37.88 38.71 -3.86
C GLN A 583 39.23 38.80 -4.54
N ASP A 584 39.83 39.99 -4.54
CA ASP A 584 41.18 40.19 -5.04
C ASP A 584 42.19 39.28 -4.32
N ALA A 585 42.95 38.52 -5.07
CA ALA A 585 43.83 37.47 -4.54
C ALA A 585 44.96 38.02 -3.67
N LYS A 586 45.38 39.29 -3.86
CA LYS A 586 46.50 39.91 -3.15
C LYS A 586 46.03 40.79 -1.99
N SER A 587 45.10 41.73 -2.27
CA SER A 587 44.62 42.69 -1.27
C SER A 587 43.52 42.18 -0.38
N ARG A 588 42.93 41.02 -0.75
CA ARG A 588 41.76 40.41 -0.06
C ARG A 588 40.50 41.27 -0.06
N LYS A 589 40.48 42.35 -0.85
CA LYS A 589 39.31 43.21 -0.98
C LYS A 589 38.22 42.56 -1.81
N PHE A 590 36.97 42.74 -1.40
CA PHE A 590 35.79 42.25 -2.10
C PHE A 590 35.37 43.20 -3.22
N ALA A 591 34.79 42.66 -4.27
CA ALA A 591 34.11 43.37 -5.33
C ALA A 591 32.97 42.55 -5.89
N PHE A 592 31.98 43.20 -6.48
CA PHE A 592 30.96 42.53 -7.27
C PHE A 592 31.22 42.78 -8.76
N ILE A 593 31.03 41.73 -9.58
CA ILE A 593 31.13 41.81 -11.04
C ILE A 593 29.81 41.40 -11.69
N ASP A 594 29.55 41.97 -12.86
CA ASP A 594 28.45 41.56 -13.72
C ASP A 594 28.81 40.30 -14.56
N ARG A 595 27.85 39.79 -15.37
CA ARG A 595 28.07 38.63 -16.25
C ARG A 595 29.08 38.88 -17.37
N GLN A 596 29.46 40.15 -17.64
CA GLN A 596 30.48 40.52 -18.59
C GLN A 596 31.88 40.56 -17.95
N GLY A 597 31.97 40.44 -16.62
CA GLY A 597 33.22 40.52 -15.85
C GLY A 597 33.61 41.95 -15.47
N GLU A 598 32.69 42.93 -15.62
CA GLU A 598 32.93 44.31 -15.26
C GLU A 598 32.61 44.53 -13.78
N ARG A 599 33.51 45.26 -13.08
CA ARG A 599 33.31 45.57 -11.66
C ARG A 599 32.21 46.60 -11.48
N LEU A 600 31.28 46.29 -10.58
CA LEU A 600 30.22 47.20 -10.20
C LEU A 600 30.78 48.32 -9.29
N PRO A 601 30.26 49.58 -9.37
CA PRO A 601 30.74 50.71 -8.57
C PRO A 601 30.25 50.65 -7.12
N ILE A 602 30.23 49.48 -6.50
CA ILE A 602 29.82 49.24 -5.11
C ILE A 602 31.07 49.33 -4.21
N LYS A 603 31.06 50.23 -3.23
CA LYS A 603 32.11 50.31 -2.23
C LYS A 603 31.87 49.29 -1.13
N LEU A 604 32.86 48.42 -0.89
CA LEU A 604 32.80 47.35 0.12
C LEU A 604 33.91 47.54 1.17
N PRO A 605 33.73 48.46 2.14
CA PRO A 605 34.71 48.68 3.22
C PRO A 605 34.46 47.69 4.37
N TYR A 606 34.20 46.43 4.08
CA TYR A 606 33.82 45.37 5.02
C TYR A 606 34.90 44.29 5.04
N ASP A 607 35.03 43.62 6.19
CA ASP A 607 35.96 42.51 6.40
C ASP A 607 35.34 41.18 5.88
N GLU A 608 34.01 41.11 5.90
CA GLU A 608 33.25 40.00 5.41
C GLU A 608 32.13 40.47 4.48
N VAL A 609 31.91 39.73 3.39
CA VAL A 609 30.86 40.01 2.42
C VAL A 609 30.34 38.65 1.90
N THR A 610 29.04 38.47 1.88
CA THR A 610 28.41 37.28 1.25
C THR A 610 27.98 37.59 -0.18
N PRO A 611 27.79 36.57 -1.02
CA PRO A 611 27.06 36.72 -2.29
C PRO A 611 25.68 37.33 -2.06
N PHE A 612 25.14 37.99 -3.08
CA PHE A 612 23.76 38.44 -3.05
C PHE A 612 22.79 37.26 -3.00
N SER A 613 21.79 37.38 -2.16
CA SER A 613 20.65 36.47 -2.08
C SER A 613 19.39 37.31 -1.94
N ASN A 614 18.43 37.11 -2.86
CA ASN A 614 17.19 37.91 -2.92
C ASN A 614 17.40 39.43 -2.89
N GLY A 615 18.47 39.92 -3.57
CA GLY A 615 18.75 41.33 -3.70
C GLY A 615 19.50 41.95 -2.53
N MET A 616 19.88 41.17 -1.52
CA MET A 616 20.64 41.61 -0.34
C MET A 616 21.94 40.81 -0.20
N ALA A 617 23.01 41.46 0.19
CA ALA A 617 24.27 40.84 0.60
C ALA A 617 24.58 41.19 2.06
N VAL A 618 24.88 40.17 2.86
CA VAL A 618 25.29 40.35 4.24
C VAL A 618 26.73 40.87 4.26
N VAL A 619 27.00 41.86 5.09
CA VAL A 619 28.32 42.48 5.24
C VAL A 619 28.69 42.53 6.71
N GLY A 620 29.95 42.27 7.01
CA GLY A 620 30.49 42.28 8.37
C GLY A 620 31.70 43.20 8.51
N ARG A 621 31.82 43.88 9.67
CA ARG A 621 32.99 44.64 10.09
C ARG A 621 33.16 44.50 11.60
N GLU A 622 34.38 44.16 12.01
CA GLU A 622 34.75 44.05 13.43
C GLU A 622 33.79 43.16 14.25
N GLY A 623 33.24 42.08 13.62
CA GLY A 623 32.32 41.16 14.26
C GLY A 623 30.88 41.63 14.34
N SER A 624 30.52 42.77 13.77
CA SER A 624 29.14 43.26 13.63
C SER A 624 28.66 43.11 12.19
N TYR A 625 27.45 42.62 12.01
CA TYR A 625 26.87 42.29 10.70
C TYR A 625 25.69 43.21 10.38
N GLY A 626 25.55 43.50 9.10
CA GLY A 626 24.45 44.22 8.48
C GLY A 626 24.20 43.68 7.07
N ALA A 627 23.42 44.39 6.25
CA ALA A 627 23.20 44.01 4.87
C ALA A 627 23.06 45.19 3.93
N ILE A 628 23.58 45.04 2.71
CA ILE A 628 23.50 46.02 1.63
C ILE A 628 22.57 45.56 0.52
N ASP A 629 21.96 46.52 -0.19
CA ASP A 629 21.19 46.29 -1.42
C ASP A 629 22.10 46.22 -2.68
N LEU A 630 21.51 45.93 -3.83
CA LEU A 630 22.22 45.87 -5.13
C LEU A 630 22.89 47.20 -5.55
N ALA A 631 22.53 48.31 -4.96
CA ALA A 631 23.18 49.59 -5.18
C ALA A 631 24.33 49.84 -4.18
N GLY A 632 24.61 48.92 -3.27
CA GLY A 632 25.64 49.01 -2.23
C GLY A 632 25.25 49.91 -1.04
N ARG A 633 23.96 50.22 -0.87
CA ARG A 633 23.46 51.01 0.25
C ARG A 633 23.19 50.10 1.44
N LEU A 634 23.65 50.49 2.63
CA LEU A 634 23.40 49.77 3.86
C LEU A 634 21.91 49.87 4.22
N GLN A 635 21.16 48.80 4.07
CA GLN A 635 19.74 48.72 4.39
C GLN A 635 19.51 48.17 5.81
N VAL A 636 20.34 47.22 6.22
CA VAL A 636 20.37 46.68 7.57
C VAL A 636 21.66 47.14 8.21
N PRO A 637 21.64 47.96 9.30
CA PRO A 637 22.82 48.48 9.95
C PRO A 637 23.66 47.37 10.60
N LEU A 638 24.91 47.65 10.94
CA LEU A 638 25.86 46.73 11.58
C LEU A 638 25.52 46.52 13.08
N ASP A 639 24.32 46.10 13.38
CA ASP A 639 23.78 46.00 14.75
C ASP A 639 23.46 44.52 15.14
N TYR A 640 24.02 43.56 14.41
CA TYR A 640 23.78 42.15 14.63
C TYR A 640 25.09 41.40 14.87
N ASP A 641 25.04 40.38 15.76
CA ASP A 641 26.14 39.45 15.98
C ASP A 641 26.21 38.41 14.86
N GLN A 642 25.08 38.15 14.19
CA GLN A 642 24.98 37.24 13.04
C GLN A 642 23.75 37.56 12.21
N ILE A 643 23.85 37.43 10.88
CA ILE A 643 22.72 37.45 9.93
C ILE A 643 22.90 36.32 8.93
N SER A 644 21.84 35.55 8.67
CA SER A 644 21.80 34.56 7.57
C SER A 644 21.68 35.27 6.21
N ALA A 645 21.96 34.56 5.11
CA ALA A 645 21.54 35.03 3.80
C ALA A 645 20.02 35.23 3.75
N PHE A 646 19.54 36.20 2.99
CA PHE A 646 18.12 36.43 2.77
C PHE A 646 17.56 35.36 1.88
N GLN A 647 16.82 34.42 2.46
CA GLN A 647 16.28 33.28 1.73
C GLN A 647 15.03 33.65 0.89
N THR A 648 14.25 34.59 1.42
CA THR A 648 13.14 35.27 0.75
C THR A 648 13.33 36.78 0.97
N ARG A 649 12.30 37.50 1.33
CA ARG A 649 12.38 38.89 1.84
C ARG A 649 12.86 38.98 3.30
N TYR A 650 13.16 37.82 3.93
CA TYR A 650 13.58 37.75 5.32
C TYR A 650 14.93 37.06 5.49
N ALA A 651 15.59 37.36 6.58
CA ALA A 651 16.77 36.68 7.08
C ALA A 651 16.64 36.44 8.59
N ALA A 652 17.21 35.36 9.06
CA ALA A 652 17.34 35.13 10.49
C ALA A 652 18.56 35.87 11.03
N ALA A 653 18.43 36.55 12.16
CA ALA A 653 19.48 37.39 12.73
C ALA A 653 19.53 37.25 14.26
N ILE A 654 20.72 37.44 14.81
CA ILE A 654 20.98 37.57 16.26
C ILE A 654 21.36 39.02 16.52
N PRO A 655 20.53 39.80 17.26
CA PRO A 655 20.85 41.19 17.60
C PRO A 655 22.13 41.29 18.45
N ALA A 656 22.94 42.33 18.23
CA ALA A 656 24.17 42.55 18.99
C ALA A 656 23.91 42.74 20.48
N GLY A 657 24.62 41.99 21.31
CA GLY A 657 24.44 42.00 22.76
C GLY A 657 23.12 41.42 23.26
N GLY A 658 22.31 40.83 22.40
CA GLY A 658 20.98 40.25 22.71
C GLY A 658 20.99 38.83 23.27
N GLY A 659 22.12 38.24 23.57
CA GLY A 659 22.22 36.83 23.99
C GLY A 659 21.95 35.88 22.83
N SER A 660 21.22 34.79 23.07
CA SER A 660 20.92 33.75 22.05
C SER A 660 19.58 33.92 21.31
N GLY A 661 18.96 35.09 21.39
CA GLY A 661 17.65 35.33 20.76
C GLY A 661 17.74 35.40 19.24
N LEU A 662 17.08 34.47 18.52
CA LEU A 662 17.00 34.50 17.08
C LEU A 662 15.72 35.24 16.65
N VAL A 663 15.89 36.22 15.76
CA VAL A 663 14.79 37.00 15.19
C VAL A 663 14.75 36.88 13.68
N LEU A 664 13.60 37.06 13.08
CA LEU A 664 13.43 37.19 11.64
C LEU A 664 13.33 38.65 11.27
N ILE A 665 14.24 39.12 10.42
CA ILE A 665 14.30 40.51 9.97
C ILE A 665 13.94 40.61 8.49
N SER A 666 13.27 41.72 8.13
CA SER A 666 13.03 42.09 6.73
C SER A 666 14.19 42.83 6.11
N GLN A 667 14.20 43.01 4.79
CA GLN A 667 15.22 43.75 4.05
C GLN A 667 15.33 45.25 4.45
N ASP A 668 14.29 45.82 5.05
CA ASP A 668 14.24 47.17 5.60
C ASP A 668 14.49 47.20 7.12
N ASN A 669 15.16 46.20 7.66
CA ASN A 669 15.58 46.09 9.06
C ASN A 669 14.43 46.10 10.08
N LYS A 670 13.27 45.53 9.75
CA LYS A 670 12.19 45.37 10.73
C LYS A 670 12.19 43.92 11.28
N VAL A 671 12.20 43.80 12.60
CA VAL A 671 11.95 42.51 13.26
C VAL A 671 10.49 42.14 13.01
N THR A 672 10.28 41.09 12.31
CA THR A 672 8.93 40.59 11.94
C THR A 672 8.46 39.46 12.85
N LYS A 673 9.42 38.72 13.44
CA LYS A 673 9.12 37.59 14.33
C LYS A 673 10.30 37.25 15.22
N GLU A 674 10.02 36.88 16.46
CA GLU A 674 10.98 36.24 17.36
C GLU A 674 10.82 34.72 17.24
N LEU A 675 11.92 33.99 16.96
CA LEU A 675 11.88 32.54 16.72
C LEU A 675 12.29 31.74 17.96
N GLY A 676 12.95 32.35 18.95
CA GLY A 676 13.38 31.74 20.20
C GLY A 676 14.89 31.72 20.42
N SER A 677 15.38 30.90 21.34
CA SER A 677 16.82 30.83 21.64
C SER A 677 17.55 29.99 20.61
N TYR A 678 18.61 30.54 20.03
CA TYR A 678 19.40 29.96 18.95
C TYR A 678 20.30 28.81 19.41
N THR A 679 20.46 27.80 18.57
CA THR A 679 21.53 26.80 18.68
C THR A 679 22.22 26.42 17.37
N SER A 680 21.55 26.40 16.25
CA SER A 680 22.17 26.24 14.93
C SER A 680 21.24 26.65 13.79
N MET A 681 21.78 27.33 12.76
CA MET A 681 21.10 27.50 11.48
C MET A 681 21.66 26.49 10.49
N LYS A 682 20.81 25.60 9.95
CA LYS A 682 21.14 24.86 8.73
C LYS A 682 20.33 25.48 7.61
N VAL A 683 21.02 26.12 6.69
CA VAL A 683 20.46 26.48 5.39
C VAL A 683 20.85 25.32 4.46
N PRO A 684 19.90 24.56 3.89
CA PRO A 684 20.24 23.48 2.97
C PRO A 684 20.93 24.06 1.73
N ASP A 685 22.10 23.54 1.38
CA ASP A 685 22.87 23.92 0.19
C ASP A 685 22.22 23.53 -1.15
N ASN A 686 21.04 22.85 -1.15
CA ASN A 686 20.54 22.08 -2.29
C ASN A 686 19.31 22.67 -2.98
N GLY A 687 19.05 23.97 -2.83
CA GLY A 687 17.90 24.61 -3.51
C GLY A 687 16.51 24.19 -2.98
N ASN A 688 16.43 23.41 -1.91
CA ASN A 688 15.22 23.12 -1.17
C ASN A 688 14.82 24.33 -0.32
N GLU A 689 13.54 24.42 0.02
CA GLU A 689 13.00 25.49 0.86
C GLU A 689 13.87 25.73 2.09
N ALA A 690 14.25 27.00 2.31
CA ALA A 690 15.07 27.39 3.45
C ALA A 690 14.33 27.08 4.75
N ARG A 691 15.03 26.42 5.68
CA ARG A 691 14.49 26.06 6.99
C ARG A 691 15.42 26.55 8.09
N TYR A 692 14.84 27.07 9.17
CA TYR A 692 15.55 27.45 10.37
C TYR A 692 15.28 26.44 11.47
N TYR A 693 16.35 25.85 12.01
CA TYR A 693 16.28 24.90 13.11
C TYR A 693 16.59 25.64 14.41
N VAL A 694 15.63 25.69 15.30
CA VAL A 694 15.75 26.36 16.61
C VAL A 694 15.55 25.28 17.67
N ARG A 695 16.45 25.19 18.65
CA ARG A 695 16.33 24.20 19.72
C ARG A 695 15.06 24.48 20.53
N ASP A 696 14.26 23.44 20.81
CA ASP A 696 13.08 23.56 21.66
C ASP A 696 13.52 23.91 23.09
N PRO A 697 13.07 25.03 23.66
CA PRO A 697 13.43 25.42 25.01
C PRO A 697 12.90 24.46 26.10
N SER A 698 11.92 23.61 25.77
CA SER A 698 11.33 22.62 26.67
C SER A 698 12.06 21.27 26.62
N ASN A 699 12.73 20.96 25.49
CA ASN A 699 13.49 19.72 25.32
C ASN A 699 14.77 19.99 24.52
N SER A 700 15.91 19.81 25.15
CA SER A 700 17.23 20.13 24.57
C SER A 700 17.64 19.24 23.39
N ASP A 701 16.96 18.11 23.18
CA ASP A 701 17.27 17.14 22.13
C ASP A 701 16.38 17.30 20.90
N GLU A 702 15.35 18.15 20.97
CA GLU A 702 14.42 18.43 19.88
C GLU A 702 14.67 19.77 19.21
N TYR A 703 14.31 19.85 17.92
CA TYR A 703 14.39 21.09 17.15
C TYR A 703 13.01 21.52 16.65
N LEU A 704 12.71 22.79 16.79
CA LEU A 704 11.60 23.46 16.10
C LEU A 704 12.09 23.88 14.71
N VAL A 705 11.42 23.42 13.67
CA VAL A 705 11.77 23.72 12.29
C VAL A 705 10.83 24.76 11.73
N TYR A 706 11.38 25.91 11.35
CA TYR A 706 10.65 27.02 10.74
C TYR A 706 10.95 27.11 9.24
N ASP A 707 9.94 27.48 8.45
CA ASP A 707 10.13 27.82 7.04
C ASP A 707 10.83 29.20 6.86
N ALA A 708 11.07 29.57 5.61
CA ALA A 708 11.72 30.85 5.27
C ALA A 708 10.92 32.10 5.73
N ASP A 709 9.63 31.97 5.94
CA ASP A 709 8.74 33.02 6.43
C ASP A 709 8.53 32.96 7.96
N GLY A 710 9.20 32.03 8.64
CA GLY A 710 9.18 31.88 10.09
C GLY A 710 7.92 31.16 10.62
N ASN A 711 7.22 30.38 9.81
CA ASN A 711 6.13 29.53 10.29
C ASN A 711 6.69 28.19 10.77
N LEU A 712 6.17 27.70 11.90
CA LEU A 712 6.53 26.37 12.39
C LEU A 712 6.01 25.30 11.44
N VAL A 713 6.94 24.48 10.89
CA VAL A 713 6.61 23.44 9.92
C VAL A 713 6.57 22.07 10.59
N GLN A 714 7.50 21.81 11.51
CA GLN A 714 7.67 20.49 12.12
C GLN A 714 8.42 20.60 13.45
N LYS A 715 8.16 19.67 14.38
CA LYS A 715 9.10 19.31 15.44
C LYS A 715 9.92 18.13 14.91
N ASP A 716 11.23 18.26 14.92
CA ASP A 716 12.16 17.19 14.55
C ASP A 716 12.71 16.58 15.84
N GLU A 717 12.54 15.27 16.00
CA GLU A 717 13.06 14.46 17.10
C GLU A 717 14.60 14.29 17.02
#